data_9255b15e7af90f61c2cc7814997891f5
#
_entry.id   9255b15e7af90f61c2cc7814997891f5
#
_cell.length_a   1.000
_cell.length_b   1.000
_cell.length_c   1.000
_cell.angle_alpha   90.00
_cell.angle_beta   90.00
_cell.angle_gamma   90.00
#
_symmetry.space_group_name_H-M   'P 1'
#
loop_
_entity.id
_entity.type
_entity.pdbx_description
1 polymer ?
#
loop_
_entity_poly.entity_id
_entity_poly.type
_entity_poly.pdbx_seq_one_letter_code
_entity_poly.pdbx_strand_id
1 'polypeptide(L)'
;MTYVAVAVQAPLRPGRLFTYTVPPDLALNPGHLVWVPFGPQTLQGIVYAQTDDREAALAGETEPFDLKPVRGLVLPEPLLRPPQLDLARWLAAETFCSLFEAASPMLPPGLPRRVPVRFEPTPDPPPEDRLTADQQRARSLLARRGELSLRELERAFGERRAEVLAAQMVRRGWWRRVQSLATRQPRPATIARLVLNDRAEGQAALDGLIATISTGASREAAFAERQARALEALLAVEEALPLRELRRGGLTPAAQAALERAGLVSLRTETVSRDPMIGRTFPAQPPPTLTSDQEAALAPILQTLRGGPQKSFLLHGVTGSGKTELYLRALRETLTQGKRGIVLVPEIALTPQTVHRFAARFPGRVAVLHSQLTPGQAWDIWWRIRDGAYDVVIGARSAVFAPMPDLGLIVLDEEHETTYKQDEPAPRYHARAVALRRAQQAGAVVIMGSATPSVESYDLAQRGVYRLLRLPERVTGTTPLPPPIELIDLRRELREGNRSIFSRPLGEALEGTLRRGEQAILFLNRRGAASFVQCRDCGTVLTCPSCDLPLTYHPGREDSSSSGSASVISREALLCHWCSRRRSVPSACPLCGGPRIRYLGLGTQRVEEEVRQRFPGIGVLRWDRDTAPSAKAHEAILDRFQSGEAQVLIGTQMIAKGLDLPGVTLVGILCADIGLHIPDFRAGERAFQLLTQVAGRAGRGPGGGRVILQTYAPEHPAIAAAVKGDYEALVAQELAFRRQHGYPPAQRLVRLLYANYDRQRCQEEAQRVAQRLARAREALGLWDISFIGPAPAYVQRLRGRYRWHLLIRGQAPQRLLQAVPLPTDWAIDVDPMHLA
;
A
#
# COMPACT_ATOMS: atom_id res chain seq x y z
N MET A 1 -24.80 37.06 -6.55
CA MET A 1 -24.60 35.82 -7.32
C MET A 1 -23.35 35.14 -6.72
N THR A 2 -23.49 33.95 -6.23
CA THR A 2 -22.39 33.29 -5.51
C THR A 2 -21.48 32.53 -6.47
N TYR A 3 -20.18 32.63 -6.26
CA TYR A 3 -19.11 32.00 -7.05
C TYR A 3 -18.34 31.04 -6.19
N VAL A 4 -17.87 29.97 -6.80
CA VAL A 4 -17.03 28.95 -6.12
C VAL A 4 -15.78 28.65 -6.93
N ALA A 5 -14.66 28.56 -6.22
CA ALA A 5 -13.39 28.09 -6.76
C ALA A 5 -13.28 26.58 -6.57
N VAL A 6 -13.16 25.84 -7.67
CA VAL A 6 -13.28 24.40 -7.71
C VAL A 6 -12.01 23.74 -8.28
N ALA A 7 -11.47 22.77 -7.56
CA ALA A 7 -10.44 21.86 -8.07
C ALA A 7 -11.11 20.74 -8.86
N VAL A 8 -10.91 20.69 -10.17
CA VAL A 8 -11.58 19.75 -11.08
C VAL A 8 -10.76 18.46 -11.23
N GLN A 9 -11.44 17.33 -11.36
CA GLN A 9 -10.87 16.00 -11.62
C GLN A 9 -10.33 15.90 -13.06
N ALA A 10 -9.25 16.62 -13.34
CA ALA A 10 -8.57 16.59 -14.61
C ALA A 10 -7.05 16.59 -14.39
N PRO A 11 -6.24 16.12 -15.36
CA PRO A 11 -4.78 16.22 -15.28
C PRO A 11 -4.37 17.68 -15.47
N LEU A 12 -4.26 18.40 -14.37
CA LEU A 12 -4.02 19.83 -14.33
C LEU A 12 -2.69 20.14 -13.62
N ARG A 13 -2.22 21.35 -13.81
CA ARG A 13 -1.06 21.89 -13.08
C ARG A 13 -1.37 22.02 -11.59
N PRO A 14 -0.35 21.94 -10.73
CA PRO A 14 -0.52 22.16 -9.30
C PRO A 14 -1.19 23.52 -9.02
N GLY A 15 -2.08 23.54 -8.03
CA GLY A 15 -2.67 24.76 -7.52
C GLY A 15 -3.81 25.37 -8.36
N ARG A 16 -4.10 24.88 -9.57
CA ARG A 16 -5.12 25.46 -10.44
C ARG A 16 -6.53 25.16 -9.94
N LEU A 17 -7.30 26.24 -9.77
CA LEU A 17 -8.73 26.24 -9.48
C LEU A 17 -9.49 26.85 -10.67
N PHE A 18 -10.77 26.51 -10.80
CA PHE A 18 -11.66 27.05 -11.81
C PHE A 18 -12.89 27.67 -11.14
N THR A 19 -13.31 28.81 -11.60
CA THR A 19 -14.46 29.52 -11.06
C THR A 19 -15.75 29.08 -11.74
N TYR A 20 -16.77 28.79 -10.92
CA TYR A 20 -18.12 28.45 -11.36
C TYR A 20 -19.15 29.31 -10.63
N THR A 21 -20.32 29.53 -11.24
CA THR A 21 -21.47 30.14 -10.57
C THR A 21 -22.24 29.08 -9.78
N VAL A 22 -22.84 29.46 -8.68
CA VAL A 22 -23.69 28.63 -7.85
C VAL A 22 -25.15 28.85 -8.20
N PRO A 23 -25.91 27.83 -8.64
CA PRO A 23 -27.35 27.93 -8.81
C PRO A 23 -28.06 28.30 -7.50
N PRO A 24 -29.17 29.05 -7.54
CA PRO A 24 -29.87 29.53 -6.33
C PRO A 24 -30.41 28.40 -5.43
N ASP A 25 -30.68 27.27 -6.00
CA ASP A 25 -31.19 26.06 -5.34
C ASP A 25 -30.11 25.23 -4.66
N LEU A 26 -28.83 25.59 -4.83
CA LEU A 26 -27.68 24.85 -4.25
C LEU A 26 -27.00 25.64 -3.14
N ALA A 27 -26.94 25.07 -1.94
CA ALA A 27 -26.11 25.57 -0.84
C ALA A 27 -24.74 24.86 -0.87
N LEU A 28 -23.69 25.62 -1.22
CA LEU A 28 -22.33 25.09 -1.30
C LEU A 28 -21.44 25.71 -0.21
N ASN A 29 -20.55 24.90 0.32
CA ASN A 29 -19.50 25.31 1.25
C ASN A 29 -18.17 24.70 0.82
N PRO A 30 -17.01 25.23 1.22
CA PRO A 30 -15.73 24.59 1.02
C PRO A 30 -15.74 23.14 1.53
N GLY A 31 -15.18 22.22 0.75
CA GLY A 31 -15.17 20.80 1.04
C GLY A 31 -16.29 19.98 0.38
N HIS A 32 -17.31 20.62 -0.22
CA HIS A 32 -18.30 19.92 -1.02
C HIS A 32 -17.68 19.32 -2.29
N LEU A 33 -18.15 18.13 -2.62
CA LEU A 33 -17.85 17.46 -3.89
C LEU A 33 -19.02 17.73 -4.86
N VAL A 34 -18.71 18.31 -6.00
CA VAL A 34 -19.69 18.80 -6.98
C VAL A 34 -19.46 18.22 -8.36
N TRP A 35 -20.51 18.22 -9.18
CA TRP A 35 -20.42 17.98 -10.61
C TRP A 35 -20.30 19.32 -11.35
N VAL A 36 -19.24 19.47 -12.16
CA VAL A 36 -18.97 20.70 -12.93
C VAL A 36 -18.77 20.40 -14.41
N PRO A 37 -19.22 21.27 -15.31
CA PRO A 37 -18.92 21.15 -16.73
C PRO A 37 -17.45 21.54 -16.98
N PHE A 38 -16.71 20.66 -17.67
CA PHE A 38 -15.31 20.90 -18.03
C PHE A 38 -15.07 20.47 -19.49
N GLY A 39 -14.92 21.42 -20.40
CA GLY A 39 -14.98 21.14 -21.83
C GLY A 39 -16.30 20.45 -22.22
N PRO A 40 -16.27 19.36 -22.99
CA PRO A 40 -17.47 18.60 -23.36
C PRO A 40 -17.93 17.62 -22.26
N GLN A 41 -17.19 17.50 -21.16
CA GLN A 41 -17.45 16.52 -20.11
C GLN A 41 -18.02 17.15 -18.86
N THR A 42 -18.67 16.35 -18.04
CA THR A 42 -19.02 16.66 -16.66
C THR A 42 -18.08 15.86 -15.75
N LEU A 43 -17.31 16.57 -14.94
CA LEU A 43 -16.31 16.01 -14.05
C LEU A 43 -16.66 16.31 -12.58
N GLN A 44 -16.04 15.59 -11.68
CA GLN A 44 -16.09 15.94 -10.25
C GLN A 44 -15.18 17.13 -9.98
N GLY A 45 -15.57 17.92 -9.00
CA GLY A 45 -14.77 19.01 -8.48
C GLY A 45 -14.93 19.15 -6.98
N ILE A 46 -13.91 19.62 -6.30
CA ILE A 46 -13.94 19.93 -4.87
C ILE A 46 -13.97 21.45 -4.71
N VAL A 47 -14.92 21.95 -3.96
CA VAL A 47 -15.04 23.39 -3.64
C VAL A 47 -13.96 23.75 -2.62
N TYR A 48 -13.10 24.72 -2.95
CA TYR A 48 -12.02 25.22 -2.10
C TYR A 48 -12.31 26.59 -1.47
N ALA A 49 -13.09 27.40 -2.15
CA ALA A 49 -13.48 28.72 -1.66
C ALA A 49 -14.82 29.13 -2.27
N GLN A 50 -15.51 30.06 -1.60
CA GLN A 50 -16.75 30.66 -2.03
C GLN A 50 -16.67 32.16 -1.80
N THR A 51 -17.24 32.93 -2.70
CA THR A 51 -17.36 34.41 -2.60
C THR A 51 -18.58 34.91 -3.35
N ASP A 52 -19.12 36.02 -2.91
CA ASP A 52 -20.20 36.75 -3.62
C ASP A 52 -19.65 37.90 -4.46
N ASP A 53 -18.37 38.21 -4.31
CA ASP A 53 -17.65 39.19 -5.07
C ASP A 53 -17.12 38.60 -6.38
N ARG A 54 -17.55 39.15 -7.51
CA ARG A 54 -17.16 38.74 -8.86
C ARG A 54 -15.70 39.06 -9.16
N GLU A 55 -15.20 40.21 -8.69
CA GLU A 55 -13.81 40.59 -8.94
C GLU A 55 -12.86 39.70 -8.18
N ALA A 56 -13.16 39.41 -6.92
CA ALA A 56 -12.42 38.47 -6.12
C ALA A 56 -12.48 37.02 -6.70
N ALA A 57 -13.61 36.63 -7.28
CA ALA A 57 -13.79 35.33 -7.93
C ALA A 57 -12.95 35.17 -9.22
N LEU A 58 -12.67 36.27 -9.93
CA LEU A 58 -11.91 36.29 -11.19
C LEU A 58 -10.47 36.80 -11.01
N ALA A 59 -10.06 37.10 -9.80
CA ALA A 59 -8.71 37.56 -9.52
C ALA A 59 -7.66 36.53 -9.99
N GLY A 60 -6.89 36.93 -11.04
CA GLY A 60 -5.86 36.05 -11.67
C GLY A 60 -6.27 35.42 -13.01
N GLU A 61 -7.47 35.65 -13.51
CA GLU A 61 -7.85 35.23 -14.86
C GLU A 61 -7.74 36.43 -15.84
N THR A 62 -7.08 36.19 -16.98
CA THR A 62 -6.71 37.25 -17.95
C THR A 62 -7.74 37.49 -19.06
N GLU A 63 -8.81 36.68 -19.16
CA GLU A 63 -9.83 36.82 -20.18
C GLU A 63 -11.26 36.71 -19.60
N PRO A 64 -12.25 37.47 -20.15
CA PRO A 64 -13.64 37.33 -19.74
C PRO A 64 -14.21 35.98 -20.23
N PHE A 65 -14.44 35.06 -19.32
CA PHE A 65 -15.13 33.80 -19.59
C PHE A 65 -16.59 33.87 -19.18
N ASP A 66 -17.44 33.23 -19.97
CA ASP A 66 -18.79 32.88 -19.51
C ASP A 66 -18.68 31.81 -18.43
N LEU A 67 -18.90 32.22 -17.17
CA LEU A 67 -18.86 31.34 -16.03
C LEU A 67 -20.01 30.31 -16.10
N LYS A 68 -19.65 29.07 -16.14
CA LYS A 68 -20.61 27.97 -16.18
C LYS A 68 -21.14 27.65 -14.77
N PRO A 69 -22.43 27.27 -14.64
CA PRO A 69 -22.96 26.88 -13.35
C PRO A 69 -22.48 25.50 -12.91
N VAL A 70 -22.35 25.33 -11.60
CA VAL A 70 -22.24 24.00 -10.98
C VAL A 70 -23.49 23.19 -11.35
N ARG A 71 -23.33 21.95 -11.75
CA ARG A 71 -24.47 21.09 -12.18
C ARG A 71 -25.19 20.40 -11.03
N GLY A 72 -24.54 20.22 -9.90
CA GLY A 72 -25.13 19.58 -8.71
C GLY A 72 -24.11 19.05 -7.73
N LEU A 73 -24.59 18.63 -6.58
CA LEU A 73 -23.81 17.98 -5.53
C LEU A 73 -23.56 16.50 -5.87
N VAL A 74 -22.41 15.97 -5.50
CA VAL A 74 -22.15 14.52 -5.50
C VAL A 74 -22.73 13.91 -4.23
N LEU A 75 -22.56 14.58 -3.08
CA LEU A 75 -23.15 14.26 -1.80
C LEU A 75 -23.65 15.55 -1.13
N PRO A 76 -24.71 15.48 -0.30
CA PRO A 76 -25.29 16.67 0.31
C PRO A 76 -24.39 17.34 1.33
N GLU A 77 -23.43 16.62 1.90
CA GLU A 77 -22.55 17.12 2.96
C GLU A 77 -21.15 17.46 2.42
N PRO A 78 -20.48 18.48 3.00
CA PRO A 78 -19.09 18.74 2.72
C PRO A 78 -18.24 17.55 3.22
N LEU A 79 -17.48 16.96 2.32
CA LEU A 79 -16.68 15.76 2.61
C LEU A 79 -15.35 16.10 3.28
N LEU A 80 -14.77 17.24 2.95
CA LEU A 80 -13.50 17.70 3.49
C LEU A 80 -13.69 18.88 4.43
N ARG A 81 -13.03 18.82 5.57
CA ARG A 81 -12.97 19.92 6.54
C ARG A 81 -11.85 20.90 6.16
N PRO A 82 -11.85 22.14 6.63
CA PRO A 82 -10.79 23.11 6.32
C PRO A 82 -9.37 22.61 6.51
N PRO A 83 -9.00 21.92 7.61
CA PRO A 83 -7.65 21.38 7.76
C PRO A 83 -7.27 20.35 6.67
N GLN A 84 -8.24 19.61 6.12
CA GLN A 84 -8.00 18.65 5.04
C GLN A 84 -7.79 19.36 3.70
N LEU A 85 -8.52 20.47 3.45
CA LEU A 85 -8.28 21.31 2.26
C LEU A 85 -6.90 21.96 2.30
N ASP A 86 -6.44 22.41 3.47
CA ASP A 86 -5.09 22.96 3.64
C ASP A 86 -4.02 21.87 3.49
N LEU A 87 -4.29 20.67 4.01
CA LEU A 87 -3.43 19.51 3.78
C LEU A 87 -3.31 19.19 2.29
N ALA A 88 -4.44 19.26 1.55
CA ALA A 88 -4.42 19.01 0.11
C ALA A 88 -3.66 20.08 -0.66
N ARG A 89 -3.76 21.38 -0.27
CA ARG A 89 -2.93 22.44 -0.87
C ARG A 89 -1.44 22.19 -0.66
N TRP A 90 -1.06 21.89 0.57
CA TRP A 90 0.32 21.55 0.89
C TRP A 90 0.81 20.33 0.11
N LEU A 91 -0.02 19.28 0.04
CA LEU A 91 0.33 18.03 -0.64
C LEU A 91 0.48 18.24 -2.15
N ALA A 92 -0.40 19.03 -2.78
CA ALA A 92 -0.31 19.38 -4.18
C ALA A 92 0.99 20.13 -4.51
N ALA A 93 1.37 21.09 -3.66
CA ALA A 93 2.61 21.83 -3.81
C ALA A 93 3.85 20.96 -3.61
N GLU A 94 3.82 20.08 -2.62
CA GLU A 94 4.95 19.20 -2.28
C GLU A 94 5.18 18.10 -3.34
N THR A 95 4.09 17.57 -3.92
CA THR A 95 4.17 16.41 -4.85
C THR A 95 3.94 16.77 -6.31
N PHE A 96 3.75 18.05 -6.64
CA PHE A 96 3.47 18.55 -8.00
C PHE A 96 2.30 17.86 -8.70
N CYS A 97 1.23 17.60 -7.96
CA CYS A 97 -0.03 17.09 -8.51
C CYS A 97 -1.15 18.13 -8.47
N SER A 98 -2.27 17.85 -9.13
CA SER A 98 -3.44 18.73 -9.06
C SER A 98 -4.05 18.73 -7.65
N LEU A 99 -4.77 19.81 -7.30
CA LEU A 99 -5.47 19.91 -6.02
C LEU A 99 -6.51 18.81 -5.82
N PHE A 100 -7.16 18.37 -6.91
CA PHE A 100 -8.09 17.26 -6.85
C PHE A 100 -7.39 15.93 -6.54
N GLU A 101 -6.26 15.66 -7.20
CA GLU A 101 -5.46 14.46 -6.91
C GLU A 101 -4.96 14.45 -5.47
N ALA A 102 -4.49 15.60 -4.97
CA ALA A 102 -4.01 15.74 -3.60
C ALA A 102 -5.12 15.49 -2.55
N ALA A 103 -6.34 15.91 -2.82
CA ALA A 103 -7.49 15.73 -1.94
C ALA A 103 -8.14 14.34 -2.05
N SER A 104 -8.00 13.68 -3.20
CA SER A 104 -8.66 12.40 -3.50
C SER A 104 -8.43 11.30 -2.45
N PRO A 105 -7.23 11.11 -1.85
CA PRO A 105 -7.03 10.11 -0.80
C PRO A 105 -7.81 10.36 0.50
N MET A 106 -8.31 11.57 0.70
CA MET A 106 -9.09 11.96 1.88
C MET A 106 -10.61 11.76 1.69
N LEU A 107 -11.05 11.54 0.46
CA LEU A 107 -12.46 11.31 0.13
C LEU A 107 -12.91 9.91 0.51
N PRO A 108 -14.21 9.69 0.80
CA PRO A 108 -14.72 8.37 1.08
C PRO A 108 -14.48 7.43 -0.11
N PRO A 109 -14.05 6.18 0.14
CA PRO A 109 -13.82 5.21 -0.91
C PRO A 109 -15.14 4.80 -1.58
N GLY A 110 -15.09 4.45 -2.87
CA GLY A 110 -16.28 3.97 -3.59
C GLY A 110 -17.11 5.06 -4.25
N LEU A 111 -16.70 6.32 -4.17
CA LEU A 111 -17.32 7.39 -4.94
C LEU A 111 -17.20 7.13 -6.46
N PRO A 112 -18.24 7.41 -7.25
CA PRO A 112 -18.18 7.26 -8.69
C PRO A 112 -17.19 8.28 -9.27
N ARG A 113 -16.22 7.81 -10.04
CA ARG A 113 -15.19 8.69 -10.65
C ARG A 113 -15.69 9.45 -11.88
N ARG A 114 -16.81 9.05 -12.45
CA ARG A 114 -17.47 9.68 -13.62
C ARG A 114 -18.96 9.76 -13.36
N VAL A 115 -19.62 10.70 -14.01
CA VAL A 115 -21.08 10.77 -13.98
C VAL A 115 -21.64 9.44 -14.45
N PRO A 116 -22.50 8.77 -13.66
CA PRO A 116 -23.14 7.56 -14.10
C PRO A 116 -23.95 7.83 -15.37
N VAL A 117 -23.59 7.14 -16.44
CA VAL A 117 -24.33 7.19 -17.69
C VAL A 117 -25.38 6.10 -17.67
N ARG A 118 -26.63 6.48 -17.94
CA ARG A 118 -27.74 5.57 -18.16
C ARG A 118 -28.24 5.74 -19.58
N PHE A 119 -28.83 4.71 -20.06
CA PHE A 119 -29.50 4.69 -21.36
C PHE A 119 -30.97 4.44 -21.10
N GLU A 120 -31.79 5.30 -21.68
CA GLU A 120 -33.23 5.23 -21.67
C GLU A 120 -33.76 5.01 -23.09
N PRO A 121 -34.93 4.40 -23.30
CA PRO A 121 -35.53 4.31 -24.61
C PRO A 121 -35.92 5.71 -25.10
N THR A 122 -35.74 5.99 -26.38
CA THR A 122 -36.22 7.21 -26.99
C THR A 122 -37.74 7.14 -27.14
N PRO A 123 -38.52 8.24 -26.89
CA PRO A 123 -39.97 8.23 -27.02
C PRO A 123 -40.47 7.76 -28.38
N ASP A 124 -39.81 8.19 -29.45
CA ASP A 124 -40.11 7.78 -30.85
C ASP A 124 -38.91 7.03 -31.42
N PRO A 125 -38.79 5.71 -31.22
CA PRO A 125 -37.67 4.96 -31.76
C PRO A 125 -37.87 4.76 -33.27
N PRO A 126 -36.77 4.84 -34.06
CA PRO A 126 -36.83 4.58 -35.49
C PRO A 126 -37.32 3.13 -35.80
N PRO A 127 -37.88 2.84 -37.00
CA PRO A 127 -38.39 1.52 -37.35
C PRO A 127 -37.35 0.42 -37.19
N GLU A 128 -37.81 -0.79 -36.90
CA GLU A 128 -37.04 -1.97 -36.47
C GLU A 128 -36.11 -2.59 -37.54
N ASP A 129 -36.10 -2.07 -38.73
CA ASP A 129 -35.35 -2.63 -39.85
C ASP A 129 -33.83 -2.62 -39.54
N ARG A 130 -33.29 -3.82 -39.41
CA ARG A 130 -31.83 -4.11 -39.36
C ARG A 130 -31.14 -3.98 -38.01
N LEU A 131 -31.75 -4.52 -36.95
CA LEU A 131 -31.01 -4.76 -35.69
C LEU A 131 -30.16 -6.04 -35.74
N THR A 132 -28.93 -5.98 -35.28
CA THR A 132 -28.13 -7.19 -35.02
C THR A 132 -28.67 -7.95 -33.81
N ALA A 133 -28.31 -9.21 -33.65
CA ALA A 133 -28.73 -10.03 -32.49
C ALA A 133 -28.35 -9.39 -31.14
N ASP A 134 -27.14 -8.79 -31.03
CA ASP A 134 -26.72 -8.07 -29.83
C ASP A 134 -27.55 -6.80 -29.56
N GLN A 135 -27.92 -6.08 -30.61
CA GLN A 135 -28.77 -4.87 -30.52
C GLN A 135 -30.22 -5.23 -30.13
N GLN A 136 -30.77 -6.33 -30.65
CA GLN A 136 -32.09 -6.83 -30.25
C GLN A 136 -32.10 -7.27 -28.79
N ARG A 137 -31.05 -7.99 -28.35
CA ARG A 137 -30.89 -8.42 -26.95
C ARG A 137 -30.73 -7.23 -26.00
N ALA A 138 -29.93 -6.23 -26.38
CA ALA A 138 -29.74 -5.02 -25.58
C ALA A 138 -31.06 -4.19 -25.51
N ARG A 139 -31.80 -4.08 -26.57
CA ARG A 139 -33.11 -3.42 -26.57
C ARG A 139 -34.14 -4.14 -25.68
N SER A 140 -34.21 -5.47 -25.77
CA SER A 140 -35.08 -6.28 -24.90
C SER A 140 -34.70 -6.13 -23.44
N LEU A 141 -33.40 -6.02 -23.15
CA LEU A 141 -32.92 -5.77 -21.79
C LEU A 141 -33.37 -4.40 -21.27
N LEU A 142 -33.26 -3.36 -22.09
CA LEU A 142 -33.69 -1.99 -21.77
C LEU A 142 -35.21 -1.91 -21.60
N ALA A 143 -36.01 -2.54 -22.48
CA ALA A 143 -37.46 -2.56 -22.40
C ALA A 143 -37.96 -3.19 -21.11
N ARG A 144 -37.30 -4.24 -20.62
CA ARG A 144 -37.65 -4.92 -19.36
C ARG A 144 -37.33 -4.10 -18.12
N ARG A 145 -36.33 -3.21 -18.17
CA ARG A 145 -35.80 -2.48 -17.00
C ARG A 145 -36.13 -1.00 -16.99
N GLY A 146 -36.60 -0.44 -18.11
CA GLY A 146 -36.85 0.98 -18.29
C GLY A 146 -35.57 1.82 -18.44
N GLU A 147 -34.49 1.45 -17.80
CA GLU A 147 -33.16 2.09 -17.87
C GLU A 147 -32.04 1.06 -17.79
N LEU A 148 -30.90 1.33 -18.42
CA LEU A 148 -29.67 0.52 -18.33
C LEU A 148 -28.46 1.38 -18.05
N SER A 149 -27.62 0.95 -17.11
CA SER A 149 -26.29 1.53 -16.89
C SER A 149 -25.25 0.88 -17.81
N LEU A 150 -24.17 1.58 -18.10
CA LEU A 150 -23.05 1.03 -18.86
C LEU A 150 -22.50 -0.27 -18.21
N ARG A 151 -22.40 -0.34 -16.89
CA ARG A 151 -21.98 -1.54 -16.15
C ARG A 151 -22.89 -2.75 -16.33
N GLU A 152 -24.18 -2.54 -16.49
CA GLU A 152 -25.13 -3.63 -16.78
C GLU A 152 -24.96 -4.14 -18.19
N LEU A 153 -24.65 -3.24 -19.13
CA LEU A 153 -24.27 -3.62 -20.49
C LEU A 153 -22.93 -4.37 -20.54
N GLU A 154 -21.94 -3.91 -19.80
CA GLU A 154 -20.63 -4.57 -19.65
C GLU A 154 -20.77 -6.00 -19.13
N ARG A 155 -21.62 -6.22 -18.13
CA ARG A 155 -21.93 -7.57 -17.61
C ARG A 155 -22.64 -8.46 -18.64
N ALA A 156 -23.48 -7.89 -19.49
CA ALA A 156 -24.27 -8.63 -20.46
C ALA A 156 -23.51 -8.94 -21.76
N PHE A 157 -22.58 -8.06 -22.18
CA PHE A 157 -21.93 -8.09 -23.50
C PHE A 157 -20.39 -8.04 -23.45
N GLY A 158 -19.78 -7.83 -22.27
CA GLY A 158 -18.35 -7.59 -22.09
C GLY A 158 -17.96 -6.11 -22.33
N GLU A 159 -16.91 -5.66 -21.64
CA GLU A 159 -16.51 -4.25 -21.54
C GLU A 159 -16.35 -3.55 -22.90
N ARG A 160 -15.55 -4.10 -23.81
CA ARG A 160 -15.31 -3.50 -25.13
C ARG A 160 -16.54 -3.46 -26.03
N ARG A 161 -17.41 -4.47 -25.95
CA ARG A 161 -18.61 -4.56 -26.80
C ARG A 161 -19.72 -3.64 -26.28
N ALA A 162 -19.84 -3.49 -24.97
CA ALA A 162 -20.87 -2.67 -24.33
C ALA A 162 -20.77 -1.20 -24.75
N GLU A 163 -19.58 -0.61 -24.74
CA GLU A 163 -19.37 0.78 -25.14
C GLU A 163 -19.72 1.02 -26.61
N VAL A 164 -19.26 0.12 -27.49
CA VAL A 164 -19.54 0.20 -28.92
C VAL A 164 -21.04 0.05 -29.20
N LEU A 165 -21.67 -0.93 -28.56
CA LEU A 165 -23.10 -1.19 -28.68
C LEU A 165 -23.92 0.00 -28.19
N ALA A 166 -23.64 0.53 -27.01
CA ALA A 166 -24.33 1.71 -26.46
C ALA A 166 -24.19 2.93 -27.39
N ALA A 167 -22.96 3.18 -27.89
CA ALA A 167 -22.71 4.28 -28.82
C ALA A 167 -23.49 4.13 -30.14
N GLN A 168 -23.60 2.90 -30.68
CA GLN A 168 -24.40 2.60 -31.87
C GLN A 168 -25.89 2.82 -31.63
N MET A 169 -26.43 2.35 -30.48
CA MET A 169 -27.85 2.49 -30.14
C MET A 169 -28.25 3.95 -29.96
N VAL A 170 -27.37 4.75 -29.32
CA VAL A 170 -27.58 6.21 -29.19
C VAL A 170 -27.49 6.91 -30.56
N ARG A 171 -26.47 6.60 -31.35
CA ARG A 171 -26.28 7.24 -32.69
C ARG A 171 -27.43 6.96 -33.63
N ARG A 172 -28.03 5.78 -33.54
CA ARG A 172 -29.19 5.38 -34.33
C ARG A 172 -30.53 5.92 -33.79
N GLY A 173 -30.53 6.66 -32.65
CA GLY A 173 -31.72 7.25 -32.10
C GLY A 173 -32.64 6.31 -31.34
N TRP A 174 -32.26 5.07 -31.06
CA TRP A 174 -33.05 4.14 -30.25
C TRP A 174 -32.93 4.37 -28.76
N TRP A 175 -31.79 4.88 -28.31
CA TRP A 175 -31.49 5.17 -26.94
C TRP A 175 -31.14 6.63 -26.75
N ARG A 176 -31.61 7.18 -25.65
CA ARG A 176 -31.15 8.47 -25.13
C ARG A 176 -30.13 8.23 -24.04
N ARG A 177 -29.00 8.89 -24.18
CA ARG A 177 -27.98 8.92 -23.14
C ARG A 177 -28.36 9.93 -22.08
N VAL A 178 -28.65 9.47 -20.85
CA VAL A 178 -29.00 10.32 -19.72
C VAL A 178 -27.86 10.28 -18.72
N GLN A 179 -27.39 11.45 -18.31
CA GLN A 179 -26.43 11.60 -17.24
C GLN A 179 -27.21 11.74 -15.93
N SER A 180 -27.21 10.72 -15.09
CA SER A 180 -27.79 10.81 -13.77
C SER A 180 -26.77 11.42 -12.81
N LEU A 181 -27.00 12.66 -12.40
CA LEU A 181 -26.21 13.34 -11.37
C LEU A 181 -26.43 12.74 -9.98
N ALA A 182 -27.49 11.96 -9.81
CA ALA A 182 -27.74 11.24 -8.56
C ALA A 182 -26.65 10.21 -8.29
N THR A 183 -25.86 10.46 -7.28
CA THR A 183 -24.80 9.54 -6.86
C THR A 183 -25.43 8.36 -6.13
N ARG A 184 -25.32 7.15 -6.66
CA ARG A 184 -25.66 5.96 -5.89
C ARG A 184 -24.59 5.80 -4.81
N GLN A 185 -24.91 6.18 -3.61
CA GLN A 185 -24.19 5.74 -2.42
C GLN A 185 -24.16 4.20 -2.39
N PRO A 186 -23.11 3.56 -1.86
CA PRO A 186 -23.18 2.16 -1.56
C PRO A 186 -24.45 1.92 -0.74
N ARG A 187 -25.37 1.08 -1.26
CA ARG A 187 -26.63 0.80 -0.55
C ARG A 187 -26.29 0.37 0.86
N PRO A 188 -26.99 0.88 1.88
CA PRO A 188 -26.81 0.39 3.23
C PRO A 188 -26.90 -1.14 3.23
N ALA A 189 -26.03 -1.81 3.95
CA ALA A 189 -26.22 -3.23 4.16
C ALA A 189 -27.42 -3.39 5.08
N THR A 190 -28.44 -4.08 4.63
CA THR A 190 -29.60 -4.40 5.43
C THR A 190 -29.61 -5.88 5.74
N ILE A 191 -29.86 -6.23 6.97
CA ILE A 191 -30.11 -7.61 7.37
C ILE A 191 -31.58 -7.70 7.77
N ALA A 192 -32.28 -8.60 7.12
CA ALA A 192 -33.60 -9.01 7.57
C ALA A 192 -33.42 -9.91 8.80
N ARG A 193 -34.04 -9.55 9.89
CA ARG A 193 -34.08 -10.34 11.14
C ARG A 193 -35.50 -10.75 11.44
N LEU A 194 -35.66 -11.96 11.93
CA LEU A 194 -36.91 -12.41 12.52
C LEU A 194 -36.88 -12.14 14.02
N VAL A 195 -37.95 -11.52 14.48
CA VAL A 195 -38.15 -11.19 15.89
C VAL A 195 -39.34 -11.99 16.38
N LEU A 196 -39.22 -12.62 17.53
CA LEU A 196 -40.34 -13.22 18.24
C LEU A 196 -41.16 -12.10 18.86
N ASN A 197 -42.46 -12.06 18.56
CA ASN A 197 -43.34 -10.98 19.03
C ASN A 197 -43.69 -11.13 20.50
N ASP A 198 -43.97 -12.36 20.96
CA ASP A 198 -44.17 -12.72 22.35
C ASP A 198 -43.54 -14.09 22.67
N ARG A 199 -42.81 -14.17 23.79
CA ARG A 199 -42.11 -15.39 24.18
C ARG A 199 -43.01 -16.49 24.70
N ALA A 200 -44.08 -16.11 25.42
CA ALA A 200 -45.03 -17.08 25.96
C ALA A 200 -45.86 -17.71 24.84
N GLU A 201 -46.35 -16.89 23.90
CA GLU A 201 -47.04 -17.37 22.70
C GLU A 201 -46.11 -18.21 21.80
N GLY A 202 -44.84 -17.79 21.64
CA GLY A 202 -43.83 -18.54 20.91
C GLY A 202 -43.55 -19.91 21.52
N GLN A 203 -43.46 -20.01 22.85
CA GLN A 203 -43.29 -21.29 23.55
C GLN A 203 -44.54 -22.19 23.40
N ALA A 204 -45.76 -21.65 23.59
CA ALA A 204 -46.97 -22.41 23.40
C ALA A 204 -47.13 -22.93 21.95
N ALA A 205 -46.76 -22.12 20.97
CA ALA A 205 -46.75 -22.53 19.56
C ALA A 205 -45.71 -23.63 19.28
N LEU A 206 -44.51 -23.53 19.89
CA LEU A 206 -43.47 -24.56 19.78
C LEU A 206 -43.99 -25.90 20.36
N ASP A 207 -44.60 -25.91 21.54
CA ASP A 207 -45.16 -27.11 22.15
C ASP A 207 -46.26 -27.75 21.27
N GLY A 208 -47.13 -26.94 20.65
CA GLY A 208 -48.13 -27.39 19.68
C GLY A 208 -47.54 -27.99 18.40
N LEU A 209 -46.45 -27.40 17.91
CA LEU A 209 -45.73 -27.92 16.72
C LEU A 209 -45.03 -29.24 17.04
N ILE A 210 -44.47 -29.40 18.23
CA ILE A 210 -43.83 -30.65 18.67
C ILE A 210 -44.89 -31.76 18.75
N ALA A 211 -46.09 -31.48 19.24
CA ALA A 211 -47.23 -32.44 19.22
C ALA A 211 -47.61 -32.84 17.79
N THR A 212 -47.64 -31.89 16.85
CA THR A 212 -47.92 -32.13 15.43
C THR A 212 -46.83 -32.96 14.75
N ILE A 213 -45.59 -32.79 15.11
CA ILE A 213 -44.46 -33.58 14.60
C ILE A 213 -44.57 -35.04 15.02
N SER A 214 -45.08 -35.27 16.25
CA SER A 214 -45.21 -36.62 16.83
C SER A 214 -46.41 -37.41 16.27
N THR A 215 -47.43 -36.74 15.72
CA THR A 215 -48.70 -37.37 15.29
C THR A 215 -49.02 -37.21 13.82
N GLY A 216 -48.34 -36.35 13.10
CA GLY A 216 -48.69 -35.92 11.73
C GLY A 216 -48.16 -36.82 10.62
N ALA A 217 -48.79 -36.72 9.44
CA ALA A 217 -48.32 -37.33 8.19
C ALA A 217 -47.00 -36.71 7.77
N SER A 218 -46.16 -37.45 7.03
CA SER A 218 -44.75 -37.12 6.76
C SER A 218 -44.45 -35.72 6.20
N ARG A 219 -45.35 -35.11 5.43
CA ARG A 219 -45.21 -33.78 4.86
C ARG A 219 -45.55 -32.65 5.86
N GLU A 220 -46.59 -32.82 6.65
CA GLU A 220 -47.01 -31.88 7.70
C GLU A 220 -46.04 -31.86 8.86
N ALA A 221 -45.55 -33.01 9.28
CA ALA A 221 -44.51 -33.14 10.28
C ALA A 221 -43.23 -32.45 9.88
N ALA A 222 -42.77 -32.64 8.64
CA ALA A 222 -41.58 -31.97 8.10
C ALA A 222 -41.72 -30.44 7.95
N PHE A 223 -42.95 -29.94 7.77
CA PHE A 223 -43.20 -28.50 7.73
C PHE A 223 -43.24 -27.93 9.15
N ALA A 224 -43.90 -28.60 10.08
CA ALA A 224 -43.93 -28.24 11.49
C ALA A 224 -42.52 -28.25 12.13
N GLU A 225 -41.69 -29.24 11.78
CA GLU A 225 -40.30 -29.31 12.25
C GLU A 225 -39.45 -28.09 11.84
N ARG A 226 -39.65 -27.56 10.64
CA ARG A 226 -38.92 -26.34 10.19
C ARG A 226 -39.36 -25.09 10.95
N GLN A 227 -40.64 -25.00 11.32
CA GLN A 227 -41.16 -23.90 12.13
C GLN A 227 -40.69 -24.04 13.59
N ALA A 228 -40.77 -25.25 14.16
CA ALA A 228 -40.32 -25.54 15.50
C ALA A 228 -38.83 -25.20 15.71
N ARG A 229 -37.96 -25.62 14.81
CA ARG A 229 -36.55 -25.27 14.86
C ARG A 229 -36.28 -23.77 14.82
N ALA A 230 -37.07 -23.03 14.03
CA ALA A 230 -36.91 -21.57 13.97
C ALA A 230 -37.41 -20.90 15.27
N LEU A 231 -38.50 -21.34 15.83
CA LEU A 231 -39.01 -20.85 17.14
C LEU A 231 -38.05 -21.20 18.28
N GLU A 232 -37.56 -22.43 18.33
CA GLU A 232 -36.55 -22.86 19.29
C GLU A 232 -35.31 -21.99 19.27
N ALA A 233 -34.79 -21.72 18.06
CA ALA A 233 -33.63 -20.84 17.88
C ALA A 233 -33.93 -19.40 18.33
N LEU A 234 -35.14 -18.87 18.06
CA LEU A 234 -35.55 -17.53 18.47
C LEU A 234 -35.82 -17.44 19.99
N LEU A 235 -36.34 -18.50 20.61
CA LEU A 235 -36.52 -18.58 22.05
C LEU A 235 -35.20 -18.69 22.82
N ALA A 236 -34.17 -19.27 22.21
CA ALA A 236 -32.85 -19.41 22.82
C ALA A 236 -32.08 -18.08 22.93
N VAL A 237 -32.52 -17.03 22.24
CA VAL A 237 -31.89 -15.72 22.25
C VAL A 237 -32.84 -14.63 22.73
N GLU A 238 -32.30 -13.58 23.33
CA GLU A 238 -33.09 -12.41 23.75
C GLU A 238 -33.38 -11.45 22.60
N GLU A 239 -32.55 -11.45 21.56
CA GLU A 239 -32.63 -10.55 20.42
C GLU A 239 -33.02 -11.28 19.13
N ALA A 240 -33.33 -10.49 18.10
CA ALA A 240 -33.69 -10.95 16.78
C ALA A 240 -32.55 -11.75 16.08
N LEU A 241 -32.90 -12.84 15.44
CA LEU A 241 -31.94 -13.63 14.64
C LEU A 241 -31.92 -13.23 13.15
N PRO A 242 -30.74 -13.24 12.52
CA PRO A 242 -30.64 -13.00 11.09
C PRO A 242 -31.40 -14.06 10.29
N LEU A 243 -32.30 -13.63 9.41
CA LEU A 243 -33.12 -14.53 8.58
C LEU A 243 -32.26 -15.54 7.77
N ARG A 244 -31.07 -15.12 7.35
CA ARG A 244 -30.14 -16.02 6.61
C ARG A 244 -29.65 -17.20 7.46
N GLU A 245 -29.49 -17.01 8.76
CA GLU A 245 -29.07 -18.07 9.69
C GLU A 245 -30.19 -19.06 9.91
N LEU A 246 -31.38 -18.56 10.13
CA LEU A 246 -32.58 -19.39 10.24
C LEU A 246 -32.82 -20.19 8.94
N ARG A 247 -32.60 -19.58 7.78
CA ARG A 247 -32.73 -20.28 6.49
C ARG A 247 -31.64 -21.37 6.31
N ARG A 248 -30.42 -21.16 6.79
CA ARG A 248 -29.38 -22.21 6.84
C ARG A 248 -29.77 -23.33 7.80
N GLY A 249 -30.49 -23.01 8.90
CA GLY A 249 -31.05 -23.97 9.84
C GLY A 249 -32.29 -24.68 9.31
N GLY A 250 -32.74 -24.43 8.06
CA GLY A 250 -33.82 -25.14 7.41
C GLY A 250 -35.14 -24.35 7.31
N LEU A 251 -35.23 -23.09 7.77
CA LEU A 251 -36.44 -22.27 7.63
C LEU A 251 -36.71 -21.97 6.16
N THR A 252 -37.83 -22.46 5.63
CA THR A 252 -38.26 -22.16 4.26
C THR A 252 -39.11 -20.87 4.20
N PRO A 253 -39.19 -20.21 3.02
CA PRO A 253 -40.05 -19.05 2.86
C PRO A 253 -41.54 -19.31 3.24
N ALA A 254 -42.05 -20.50 2.95
CA ALA A 254 -43.41 -20.90 3.30
C ALA A 254 -43.58 -21.04 4.81
N ALA A 255 -42.64 -21.66 5.53
CA ALA A 255 -42.66 -21.80 6.98
C ALA A 255 -42.52 -20.42 7.66
N GLN A 256 -41.68 -19.54 7.16
CA GLN A 256 -41.59 -18.14 7.61
C GLN A 256 -42.95 -17.42 7.48
N ALA A 257 -43.55 -17.44 6.30
CA ALA A 257 -44.81 -16.77 6.03
C ALA A 257 -45.96 -17.33 6.87
N ALA A 258 -45.94 -18.60 7.28
CA ALA A 258 -46.87 -19.20 8.18
C ALA A 258 -46.71 -18.66 9.62
N LEU A 259 -45.47 -18.55 10.12
CA LEU A 259 -45.18 -17.96 11.43
C LEU A 259 -45.52 -16.46 11.49
N GLU A 260 -45.32 -15.72 10.42
CA GLU A 260 -45.70 -14.31 10.30
C GLU A 260 -47.24 -14.15 10.30
N ARG A 261 -47.96 -14.98 9.55
CA ARG A 261 -49.44 -14.97 9.52
C ARG A 261 -50.05 -15.37 10.86
N ALA A 262 -49.40 -16.24 11.59
CA ALA A 262 -49.82 -16.61 12.95
C ALA A 262 -49.49 -15.51 13.98
N GLY A 263 -48.87 -14.42 13.60
CA GLY A 263 -48.49 -13.32 14.49
C GLY A 263 -47.33 -13.64 15.44
N LEU A 264 -46.72 -14.82 15.34
CA LEU A 264 -45.67 -15.26 16.24
C LEU A 264 -44.32 -14.54 16.00
N VAL A 265 -44.04 -14.20 14.77
CA VAL A 265 -42.78 -13.52 14.38
C VAL A 265 -43.05 -12.32 13.49
N SER A 266 -42.17 -11.34 13.57
CA SER A 266 -42.15 -10.18 12.65
C SER A 266 -40.81 -10.04 11.97
N LEU A 267 -40.84 -9.64 10.70
CA LEU A 267 -39.64 -9.36 9.92
C LEU A 267 -39.23 -7.90 10.12
N ARG A 268 -38.05 -7.69 10.75
CA ARG A 268 -37.45 -6.36 10.85
C ARG A 268 -36.25 -6.27 9.89
N THR A 269 -36.13 -5.14 9.22
CA THR A 269 -35.00 -4.84 8.38
C THR A 269 -34.13 -3.80 9.09
N GLU A 270 -32.94 -4.20 9.46
CA GLU A 270 -31.99 -3.35 10.17
C GLU A 270 -30.85 -2.99 9.23
N THR A 271 -30.42 -1.73 9.29
CA THR A 271 -29.20 -1.29 8.63
C THR A 271 -28.00 -1.71 9.48
N VAL A 272 -27.12 -2.50 8.91
CA VAL A 272 -25.93 -2.98 9.60
C VAL A 272 -24.68 -2.43 8.90
N SER A 273 -23.68 -2.13 9.71
CA SER A 273 -22.37 -1.81 9.19
C SER A 273 -21.68 -3.07 8.65
N ARG A 274 -21.01 -2.92 7.50
CA ARG A 274 -20.21 -3.98 6.88
C ARG A 274 -18.80 -4.10 7.48
N ASP A 275 -18.50 -3.35 8.53
CA ASP A 275 -17.20 -3.43 9.19
C ASP A 275 -16.95 -4.86 9.72
N PRO A 276 -15.90 -5.55 9.25
CA PRO A 276 -15.59 -6.91 9.65
C PRO A 276 -15.15 -7.06 11.11
N MET A 277 -14.90 -5.94 11.80
CA MET A 277 -14.53 -5.96 13.22
C MET A 277 -15.74 -5.98 14.16
N ILE A 278 -16.91 -5.59 13.67
CA ILE A 278 -18.16 -5.59 14.48
C ILE A 278 -18.56 -7.03 14.79
N GLY A 279 -18.90 -7.27 16.06
CA GLY A 279 -19.30 -8.59 16.57
C GLY A 279 -18.14 -9.55 16.85
N ARG A 280 -16.89 -9.14 16.63
CA ARG A 280 -15.73 -9.92 17.07
C ARG A 280 -15.39 -9.58 18.52
N THR A 281 -15.28 -10.59 19.35
CA THR A 281 -14.80 -10.46 20.73
C THR A 281 -13.30 -10.75 20.78
N PHE A 282 -12.58 -9.89 21.48
CA PHE A 282 -11.14 -10.04 21.69
C PHE A 282 -10.91 -10.12 23.21
N PRO A 283 -10.38 -11.24 23.73
CA PRO A 283 -10.08 -11.34 25.15
C PRO A 283 -9.17 -10.21 25.60
N ALA A 284 -9.56 -9.49 26.65
CA ALA A 284 -8.77 -8.42 27.19
C ALA A 284 -7.44 -8.97 27.74
N GLN A 285 -6.36 -8.37 27.33
CA GLN A 285 -5.04 -8.71 27.82
C GLN A 285 -4.54 -7.61 28.77
N PRO A 286 -4.17 -7.94 30.03
CA PRO A 286 -3.55 -6.96 30.91
C PRO A 286 -2.24 -6.45 30.34
N PRO A 287 -1.92 -5.17 30.56
CA PRO A 287 -0.65 -4.61 30.12
C PRO A 287 0.51 -5.29 30.85
N PRO A 288 1.55 -5.74 30.13
CA PRO A 288 2.74 -6.30 30.76
C PRO A 288 3.50 -5.24 31.58
N THR A 289 4.29 -5.68 32.54
CA THR A 289 5.21 -4.80 33.27
C THR A 289 6.27 -4.29 32.29
N LEU A 290 6.56 -2.99 32.36
CA LEU A 290 7.60 -2.39 31.54
C LEU A 290 8.98 -2.69 32.10
N THR A 291 9.98 -2.72 31.25
CA THR A 291 11.40 -2.66 31.65
C THR A 291 11.79 -1.21 31.97
N SER A 292 12.90 -1.02 32.68
CA SER A 292 13.44 0.32 32.97
C SER A 292 13.65 1.18 31.73
N ASP A 293 14.16 0.59 30.66
CA ASP A 293 14.38 1.29 29.37
C ASP A 293 13.07 1.68 28.72
N GLN A 294 12.07 0.82 28.81
CA GLN A 294 10.72 1.14 28.29
C GLN A 294 10.07 2.26 29.09
N GLU A 295 10.20 2.28 30.39
CA GLU A 295 9.72 3.37 31.26
C GLU A 295 10.43 4.69 30.94
N ALA A 296 11.74 4.65 30.82
CA ALA A 296 12.56 5.83 30.46
C ALA A 296 12.21 6.37 29.06
N ALA A 297 11.93 5.49 28.08
CA ALA A 297 11.52 5.89 26.74
C ALA A 297 10.07 6.40 26.69
N LEU A 298 9.18 5.84 27.51
CA LEU A 298 7.76 6.23 27.55
C LEU A 298 7.53 7.57 28.25
N ALA A 299 8.27 7.86 29.32
CA ALA A 299 8.09 9.07 30.14
C ALA A 299 8.05 10.38 29.32
N PRO A 300 9.00 10.67 28.40
CA PRO A 300 8.96 11.88 27.58
C PRO A 300 7.79 11.93 26.59
N ILE A 301 7.33 10.77 26.11
CA ILE A 301 6.14 10.70 25.26
C ILE A 301 4.90 11.11 26.05
N LEU A 302 4.70 10.54 27.24
CA LEU A 302 3.58 10.87 28.13
C LEU A 302 3.61 12.32 28.57
N GLN A 303 4.77 12.84 28.90
CA GLN A 303 4.95 14.26 29.23
C GLN A 303 4.49 15.16 28.08
N THR A 304 4.85 14.81 26.84
CA THR A 304 4.45 15.58 25.65
C THR A 304 2.94 15.48 25.39
N LEU A 305 2.37 14.30 25.51
CA LEU A 305 0.92 14.10 25.37
C LEU A 305 0.14 14.97 26.38
N ARG A 306 0.67 15.16 27.56
CA ARG A 306 0.10 16.01 28.64
C ARG A 306 0.37 17.51 28.48
N GLY A 307 0.95 17.96 27.36
CA GLY A 307 1.14 19.38 27.05
C GLY A 307 2.61 19.80 26.88
N GLY A 308 3.56 18.87 26.86
CA GLY A 308 4.97 19.20 26.60
C GLY A 308 5.23 19.72 25.18
N PRO A 309 6.36 20.38 24.95
CA PRO A 309 6.66 21.08 23.69
C PRO A 309 7.09 20.15 22.55
N GLN A 310 7.77 19.04 22.85
CA GLN A 310 8.30 18.15 21.83
C GLN A 310 7.18 17.35 21.15
N LYS A 311 7.08 17.43 19.81
CA LYS A 311 5.97 16.81 19.10
C LYS A 311 6.34 15.57 18.29
N SER A 312 7.62 15.28 18.08
CA SER A 312 8.06 14.16 17.23
C SER A 312 9.17 13.36 17.88
N PHE A 313 8.97 12.05 17.92
CA PHE A 313 9.90 11.08 18.52
C PHE A 313 10.34 10.06 17.49
N LEU A 314 11.62 9.70 17.51
CA LEU A 314 12.17 8.54 16.84
C LEU A 314 12.49 7.48 17.90
N LEU A 315 11.72 6.38 17.90
CA LEU A 315 11.90 5.26 18.81
C LEU A 315 12.75 4.19 18.13
N HIS A 316 14.05 4.22 18.39
CA HIS A 316 15.01 3.24 17.92
C HIS A 316 15.11 2.10 18.93
N GLY A 317 14.57 0.93 18.59
CA GLY A 317 14.59 -0.21 19.49
C GLY A 317 14.75 -1.52 18.73
N VAL A 318 15.60 -2.40 19.23
CA VAL A 318 15.87 -3.71 18.62
C VAL A 318 14.56 -4.52 18.40
N THR A 319 14.61 -5.48 17.50
CA THR A 319 13.47 -6.38 17.29
C THR A 319 13.15 -7.14 18.59
N GLY A 320 11.89 -7.08 19.05
CA GLY A 320 11.49 -7.69 20.33
C GLY A 320 11.69 -6.80 21.56
N SER A 321 12.08 -5.53 21.39
CA SER A 321 12.21 -4.58 22.53
C SER A 321 10.88 -4.05 23.08
N GLY A 322 9.73 -4.49 22.53
CA GLY A 322 8.41 -4.10 23.00
C GLY A 322 7.93 -2.72 22.55
N LYS A 323 8.43 -2.17 21.45
CA LYS A 323 7.96 -0.88 20.87
C LYS A 323 6.44 -0.76 20.82
N THR A 324 5.75 -1.83 20.42
CA THR A 324 4.28 -1.87 20.32
C THR A 324 3.59 -1.59 21.66
N GLU A 325 4.16 -2.04 22.79
CA GLU A 325 3.59 -1.75 24.11
C GLU A 325 3.67 -0.25 24.43
N LEU A 326 4.75 0.42 24.03
CA LEU A 326 4.86 1.87 24.19
C LEU A 326 3.79 2.61 23.37
N TYR A 327 3.51 2.14 22.15
CA TYR A 327 2.43 2.69 21.31
C TYR A 327 1.07 2.52 21.98
N LEU A 328 0.78 1.34 22.53
CA LEU A 328 -0.47 1.04 23.22
C LEU A 328 -0.67 1.91 24.46
N ARG A 329 0.40 2.17 25.21
CA ARG A 329 0.35 3.05 26.38
C ARG A 329 0.22 4.52 25.99
N ALA A 330 0.92 4.98 24.95
CA ALA A 330 0.76 6.32 24.41
C ALA A 330 -0.68 6.56 23.89
N LEU A 331 -1.25 5.57 23.20
CA LEU A 331 -2.65 5.61 22.77
C LEU A 331 -3.60 5.70 23.96
N ARG A 332 -3.41 4.89 25.00
CA ARG A 332 -4.24 4.95 26.21
C ARG A 332 -4.22 6.36 26.81
N GLU A 333 -3.04 6.96 26.97
CA GLU A 333 -2.91 8.34 27.48
C GLU A 333 -3.65 9.34 26.56
N THR A 334 -3.52 9.17 25.24
CA THR A 334 -4.21 10.02 24.26
C THR A 334 -5.74 9.92 24.43
N LEU A 335 -6.26 8.71 24.62
CA LEU A 335 -7.69 8.46 24.79
C LEU A 335 -8.23 8.99 26.12
N THR A 336 -7.45 8.97 27.21
CA THR A 336 -7.86 9.56 28.50
C THR A 336 -8.03 11.07 28.42
N GLN A 337 -7.39 11.72 27.44
CA GLN A 337 -7.54 13.15 27.15
C GLN A 337 -8.67 13.46 26.16
N GLY A 338 -9.51 12.48 25.82
CA GLY A 338 -10.59 12.62 24.85
C GLY A 338 -10.10 12.76 23.39
N LYS A 339 -8.80 12.56 23.14
CA LYS A 339 -8.21 12.60 21.79
C LYS A 339 -8.11 11.19 21.19
N ARG A 340 -7.84 11.11 19.90
CA ARG A 340 -7.81 9.89 19.11
C ARG A 340 -6.48 9.64 18.46
N GLY A 341 -6.25 8.40 18.00
CA GLY A 341 -4.97 8.01 17.42
C GLY A 341 -5.05 7.27 16.10
N ILE A 342 -4.02 7.45 15.27
CA ILE A 342 -3.79 6.70 14.03
C ILE A 342 -2.49 5.92 14.17
N VAL A 343 -2.53 4.64 13.84
CA VAL A 343 -1.36 3.75 13.80
C VAL A 343 -1.14 3.27 12.39
N LEU A 344 -0.02 3.66 11.82
CA LEU A 344 0.40 3.18 10.50
C LEU A 344 1.32 1.99 10.69
N VAL A 345 1.00 0.93 9.99
CA VAL A 345 1.85 -0.28 9.90
C VAL A 345 2.08 -0.62 8.43
N PRO A 346 3.22 -1.21 8.06
CA PRO A 346 3.39 -1.74 6.71
C PRO A 346 2.28 -2.74 6.36
N GLU A 347 1.80 -2.73 5.11
CA GLU A 347 0.65 -3.55 4.72
C GLU A 347 0.84 -5.05 5.04
N ILE A 348 2.05 -5.54 4.86
CA ILE A 348 2.43 -6.93 5.19
C ILE A 348 2.57 -7.20 6.69
N ALA A 349 2.72 -6.17 7.51
CA ALA A 349 2.75 -6.26 8.98
C ALA A 349 1.34 -6.09 9.60
N LEU A 350 0.33 -5.76 8.80
CA LEU A 350 -1.07 -5.69 9.23
C LEU A 350 -1.67 -7.10 9.30
N THR A 351 -1.06 -7.92 10.12
CA THR A 351 -1.47 -9.31 10.35
C THR A 351 -2.64 -9.39 11.34
N PRO A 352 -3.41 -10.49 11.35
CA PRO A 352 -4.44 -10.71 12.37
C PRO A 352 -3.90 -10.59 13.80
N GLN A 353 -2.66 -11.02 14.05
CA GLN A 353 -2.00 -10.86 15.35
C GLN A 353 -1.79 -9.40 15.76
N THR A 354 -1.36 -8.56 14.81
CA THR A 354 -1.20 -7.11 15.05
C THR A 354 -2.54 -6.48 15.38
N VAL A 355 -3.57 -6.76 14.57
CA VAL A 355 -4.93 -6.26 14.80
C VAL A 355 -5.47 -6.72 16.16
N HIS A 356 -5.27 -7.99 16.50
CA HIS A 356 -5.69 -8.57 17.78
C HIS A 356 -5.07 -7.84 18.98
N ARG A 357 -3.78 -7.52 18.96
CA ARG A 357 -3.10 -6.81 20.05
C ARG A 357 -3.75 -5.46 20.37
N PHE A 358 -4.12 -4.70 19.35
CA PHE A 358 -4.79 -3.41 19.53
C PHE A 358 -6.27 -3.59 19.91
N ALA A 359 -6.98 -4.50 19.26
CA ALA A 359 -8.39 -4.76 19.53
C ALA A 359 -8.62 -5.32 20.94
N ALA A 360 -7.72 -6.18 21.46
CA ALA A 360 -7.74 -6.68 22.84
C ALA A 360 -7.47 -5.58 23.88
N ARG A 361 -6.70 -4.55 23.50
CA ARG A 361 -6.40 -3.42 24.40
C ARG A 361 -7.47 -2.32 24.37
N PHE A 362 -8.19 -2.18 23.22
CA PHE A 362 -9.24 -1.18 22.98
C PHE A 362 -10.47 -1.84 22.34
N PRO A 363 -11.20 -2.70 23.09
CA PRO A 363 -12.32 -3.46 22.55
C PRO A 363 -13.41 -2.55 21.96
N GLY A 364 -13.89 -2.84 20.75
CA GLY A 364 -14.94 -2.10 20.06
C GLY A 364 -14.55 -0.69 19.59
N ARG A 365 -13.32 -0.22 19.87
CA ARG A 365 -12.88 1.16 19.61
C ARG A 365 -11.87 1.27 18.45
N VAL A 366 -11.55 0.16 17.77
CA VAL A 366 -10.51 0.07 16.73
C VAL A 366 -11.11 -0.13 15.36
N ALA A 367 -10.79 0.74 14.41
CA ALA A 367 -11.05 0.56 13.00
C ALA A 367 -9.79 0.08 12.26
N VAL A 368 -9.96 -0.83 11.30
CA VAL A 368 -8.86 -1.35 10.49
C VAL A 368 -9.04 -0.96 9.02
N LEU A 369 -8.03 -0.29 8.44
CA LEU A 369 -8.03 0.16 7.05
C LEU A 369 -6.94 -0.54 6.24
N HIS A 370 -7.33 -1.33 5.23
CA HIS A 370 -6.41 -2.05 4.33
C HIS A 370 -6.98 -2.17 2.92
N SER A 371 -6.12 -2.49 1.96
CA SER A 371 -6.44 -2.56 0.52
C SER A 371 -7.45 -3.65 0.14
N GLN A 372 -7.65 -4.66 0.99
CA GLN A 372 -8.56 -5.79 0.73
C GLN A 372 -10.01 -5.53 1.16
N LEU A 373 -10.29 -4.39 1.80
CA LEU A 373 -11.67 -4.01 2.12
C LEU A 373 -12.46 -3.80 0.84
N THR A 374 -13.67 -4.35 0.80
CA THR A 374 -14.60 -4.03 -0.28
C THR A 374 -14.97 -2.54 -0.24
N PRO A 375 -15.32 -1.92 -1.37
CA PRO A 375 -15.70 -0.50 -1.40
C PRO A 375 -16.82 -0.14 -0.39
N GLY A 376 -17.76 -1.07 -0.16
CA GLY A 376 -18.83 -0.87 0.81
C GLY A 376 -18.34 -0.93 2.26
N GLN A 377 -17.44 -1.87 2.59
CA GLN A 377 -16.83 -1.93 3.92
C GLN A 377 -16.01 -0.67 4.22
N ALA A 378 -15.15 -0.29 3.26
CA ALA A 378 -14.32 0.89 3.40
C ALA A 378 -15.15 2.18 3.51
N TRP A 379 -16.30 2.27 2.79
CA TRP A 379 -17.29 3.34 2.92
C TRP A 379 -17.86 3.44 4.33
N ASP A 380 -18.40 2.32 4.86
CA ASP A 380 -19.03 2.29 6.19
C ASP A 380 -18.01 2.65 7.29
N ILE A 381 -16.79 2.11 7.20
CA ILE A 381 -15.73 2.41 8.15
C ILE A 381 -15.32 3.89 8.08
N TRP A 382 -15.20 4.45 6.87
CA TRP A 382 -14.80 5.85 6.68
C TRP A 382 -15.77 6.81 7.37
N TRP A 383 -17.09 6.62 7.17
CA TRP A 383 -18.12 7.42 7.83
C TRP A 383 -18.10 7.27 9.34
N ARG A 384 -18.01 6.05 9.84
CA ARG A 384 -17.94 5.77 11.28
C ARG A 384 -16.69 6.39 11.94
N ILE A 385 -15.54 6.43 11.24
CA ILE A 385 -14.36 7.15 11.71
C ILE A 385 -14.64 8.66 11.78
N ARG A 386 -15.24 9.22 10.71
CA ARG A 386 -15.56 10.65 10.63
C ARG A 386 -16.52 11.09 11.74
N ASP A 387 -17.49 10.23 12.06
CA ASP A 387 -18.51 10.48 13.08
C ASP A 387 -17.99 10.18 14.50
N GLY A 388 -16.73 9.75 14.65
CA GLY A 388 -16.08 9.53 15.92
C GLY A 388 -16.48 8.23 16.62
N ALA A 389 -17.02 7.25 15.88
CA ALA A 389 -17.37 5.93 16.44
C ALA A 389 -16.15 5.06 16.79
N TYR A 390 -14.97 5.43 16.32
CA TYR A 390 -13.70 4.77 16.62
C TYR A 390 -12.69 5.75 17.19
N ASP A 391 -11.89 5.28 18.14
CA ASP A 391 -10.87 6.07 18.81
C ASP A 391 -9.46 5.78 18.25
N VAL A 392 -9.27 4.61 17.70
CA VAL A 392 -8.01 4.17 17.10
C VAL A 392 -8.24 3.67 15.69
N VAL A 393 -7.48 4.20 14.74
CA VAL A 393 -7.43 3.67 13.37
C VAL A 393 -6.07 2.99 13.17
N ILE A 394 -6.11 1.73 12.74
CA ILE A 394 -4.90 1.00 12.32
C ILE A 394 -5.00 0.77 10.83
N GLY A 395 -3.92 0.97 10.13
CA GLY A 395 -3.91 0.66 8.71
C GLY A 395 -2.58 0.86 8.02
N ALA A 396 -2.58 0.55 6.72
CA ALA A 396 -1.44 0.78 5.86
C ALA A 396 -1.25 2.27 5.55
N ARG A 397 -0.32 2.59 4.68
CA ARG A 397 0.04 3.95 4.25
C ARG A 397 -1.15 4.92 4.11
N SER A 398 -2.23 4.51 3.45
CA SER A 398 -3.39 5.36 3.17
C SER A 398 -4.21 5.72 4.42
N ALA A 399 -4.08 4.97 5.51
CA ALA A 399 -4.75 5.27 6.77
C ALA A 399 -4.30 6.61 7.38
N VAL A 400 -3.17 7.17 6.93
CA VAL A 400 -2.75 8.52 7.29
C VAL A 400 -3.77 9.59 6.92
N PHE A 401 -4.68 9.34 5.98
CA PHE A 401 -5.76 10.24 5.55
C PHE A 401 -7.11 9.96 6.22
N ALA A 402 -7.21 8.98 7.12
CA ALA A 402 -8.45 8.70 7.82
C ALA A 402 -9.07 9.97 8.42
N PRO A 403 -10.39 10.22 8.27
CA PRO A 403 -11.05 11.45 8.69
C PRO A 403 -11.25 11.49 10.21
N MET A 404 -10.20 11.19 10.96
CA MET A 404 -10.20 11.11 12.42
C MET A 404 -10.40 12.49 13.04
N PRO A 405 -11.47 12.73 13.80
CA PRO A 405 -11.62 13.95 14.60
C PRO A 405 -10.68 13.92 15.81
N ASP A 406 -10.41 15.08 16.36
CA ASP A 406 -9.65 15.27 17.61
C ASP A 406 -8.34 14.44 17.70
N LEU A 407 -7.58 14.48 16.60
CA LEU A 407 -6.35 13.73 16.47
C LEU A 407 -5.30 14.17 17.48
N GLY A 408 -4.83 13.25 18.33
CA GLY A 408 -3.80 13.52 19.35
C GLY A 408 -2.50 12.75 19.16
N LEU A 409 -2.54 11.62 18.45
CA LEU A 409 -1.36 10.78 18.25
C LEU A 409 -1.34 10.15 16.86
N ILE A 410 -0.18 10.15 16.22
CA ILE A 410 0.10 9.35 15.03
C ILE A 410 1.33 8.48 15.31
N VAL A 411 1.19 7.18 15.12
CA VAL A 411 2.29 6.22 15.22
C VAL A 411 2.63 5.71 13.83
N LEU A 412 3.91 5.65 13.50
CA LEU A 412 4.43 4.96 12.33
C LEU A 412 5.34 3.82 12.81
N ASP A 413 4.87 2.60 12.71
CA ASP A 413 5.70 1.43 12.99
C ASP A 413 6.52 1.06 11.76
N GLU A 414 7.76 0.57 11.97
CA GLU A 414 8.73 0.30 10.91
C GLU A 414 8.87 1.49 9.93
N GLU A 415 9.18 2.69 10.47
CA GLU A 415 9.15 3.96 9.73
C GLU A 415 10.05 3.99 8.49
N HIS A 416 11.07 3.13 8.46
CA HIS A 416 12.01 2.98 7.35
C HIS A 416 11.40 2.29 6.11
N GLU A 417 10.20 1.72 6.25
CA GLU A 417 9.60 0.94 5.17
C GLU A 417 9.30 1.78 3.93
N THR A 418 9.81 1.32 2.79
CA THR A 418 9.65 2.00 1.51
C THR A 418 8.20 2.05 1.04
N THR A 419 7.34 1.15 1.53
CA THR A 419 5.91 1.10 1.20
C THR A 419 5.12 2.29 1.74
N TYR A 420 5.68 3.08 2.65
CA TYR A 420 5.11 4.37 3.07
C TYR A 420 5.20 5.47 2.00
N LYS A 421 5.99 5.27 0.95
CA LYS A 421 5.96 6.12 -0.24
C LYS A 421 4.95 5.58 -1.26
N GLN A 422 4.14 6.48 -1.82
CA GLN A 422 3.28 6.17 -2.96
C GLN A 422 4.03 6.48 -4.27
N ASP A 423 4.24 5.46 -5.09
CA ASP A 423 4.88 5.63 -6.39
C ASP A 423 3.85 6.00 -7.46
N GLU A 424 2.71 5.30 -7.49
CA GLU A 424 1.59 5.53 -8.40
C GLU A 424 0.26 5.18 -7.72
N PRO A 425 -0.84 5.87 -8.08
CA PRO A 425 -0.93 7.11 -8.86
C PRO A 425 -0.51 8.35 -8.05
N ALA A 426 -0.59 9.54 -8.67
CA ALA A 426 -0.50 10.80 -7.92
C ALA A 426 -1.65 10.89 -6.87
N PRO A 427 -1.39 11.57 -5.73
CA PRO A 427 -0.16 12.22 -5.27
C PRO A 427 0.93 11.23 -4.86
N ARG A 428 2.21 11.49 -5.24
CA ARG A 428 3.35 10.64 -4.87
C ARG A 428 3.91 11.05 -3.52
N TYR A 429 3.11 10.88 -2.48
CA TYR A 429 3.42 11.30 -1.11
C TYR A 429 4.20 10.23 -0.32
N HIS A 430 4.86 10.66 0.74
CA HIS A 430 5.39 9.80 1.79
C HIS A 430 4.52 9.95 3.05
N ALA A 431 4.02 8.83 3.61
CA ALA A 431 3.12 8.88 4.77
C ALA A 431 3.73 9.57 5.99
N ARG A 432 5.04 9.47 6.21
CA ARG A 432 5.76 10.20 7.28
C ARG A 432 5.58 11.71 7.13
N ALA A 433 5.78 12.25 5.93
CA ALA A 433 5.63 13.69 5.70
C ALA A 433 4.19 14.16 5.93
N VAL A 434 3.20 13.38 5.47
CA VAL A 434 1.78 13.64 5.71
C VAL A 434 1.44 13.55 7.19
N ALA A 435 1.94 12.54 7.91
CA ALA A 435 1.73 12.38 9.35
C ALA A 435 2.27 13.57 10.15
N LEU A 436 3.48 14.02 9.86
CA LEU A 436 4.08 15.20 10.47
C LEU A 436 3.28 16.47 10.19
N ARG A 437 2.83 16.67 8.95
CA ARG A 437 2.00 17.82 8.58
C ARG A 437 0.65 17.80 9.27
N ARG A 438 -0.03 16.65 9.30
CA ARG A 438 -1.29 16.49 10.02
C ARG A 438 -1.14 16.71 11.52
N ALA A 439 -0.07 16.16 12.10
CA ALA A 439 0.23 16.36 13.52
C ALA A 439 0.47 17.83 13.85
N GLN A 440 1.19 18.56 12.98
CA GLN A 440 1.38 20.01 13.13
C GLN A 440 0.06 20.76 13.12
N GLN A 441 -0.86 20.42 12.21
CA GLN A 441 -2.19 21.04 12.11
C GLN A 441 -3.08 20.76 13.32
N ALA A 442 -3.01 19.53 13.85
CA ALA A 442 -3.86 19.07 14.96
C ALA A 442 -3.23 19.28 16.35
N GLY A 443 -1.98 19.72 16.46
CA GLY A 443 -1.24 19.72 17.70
C GLY A 443 -0.98 18.33 18.28
N ALA A 444 -0.96 17.31 17.41
CA ALA A 444 -0.77 15.91 17.78
C ALA A 444 0.71 15.55 17.93
N VAL A 445 0.97 14.42 18.58
CA VAL A 445 2.30 13.83 18.74
C VAL A 445 2.54 12.79 17.63
N VAL A 446 3.79 12.68 17.15
CA VAL A 446 4.20 11.65 16.20
C VAL A 446 5.25 10.75 16.84
N ILE A 447 5.03 9.45 16.80
CA ILE A 447 6.01 8.44 17.20
C ILE A 447 6.38 7.62 15.96
N MET A 448 7.65 7.63 15.60
CA MET A 448 8.21 6.85 14.50
C MET A 448 9.08 5.75 15.10
N GLY A 449 8.66 4.51 14.97
CA GLY A 449 9.37 3.37 15.55
C GLY A 449 10.06 2.52 14.49
N SER A 450 11.28 2.08 14.78
CA SER A 450 12.04 1.18 13.94
C SER A 450 13.15 0.48 14.71
N ALA A 451 13.51 -0.72 14.26
CA ALA A 451 14.75 -1.38 14.69
C ALA A 451 15.97 -0.87 13.89
N THR A 452 15.73 -0.40 12.71
CA THR A 452 16.71 0.09 11.75
C THR A 452 16.17 1.35 11.09
N PRO A 453 16.13 2.49 11.78
CA PRO A 453 15.59 3.75 11.27
C PRO A 453 16.11 4.09 9.86
N SER A 454 15.39 4.91 9.11
CA SER A 454 15.95 5.47 7.88
C SER A 454 17.08 6.46 8.22
N VAL A 455 18.10 6.50 7.36
CA VAL A 455 19.24 7.42 7.53
C VAL A 455 18.77 8.87 7.64
N GLU A 456 17.74 9.23 6.89
CA GLU A 456 17.11 10.55 6.92
C GLU A 456 16.46 10.86 8.26
N SER A 457 15.69 9.91 8.82
CA SER A 457 15.06 10.10 10.14
C SER A 457 16.08 10.16 11.27
N TYR A 458 17.12 9.35 11.18
CA TYR A 458 18.17 9.33 12.18
C TYR A 458 19.02 10.61 12.15
N ASP A 459 19.38 11.13 10.97
CA ASP A 459 20.04 12.43 10.82
C ASP A 459 19.22 13.57 11.42
N LEU A 460 17.90 13.58 11.19
CA LEU A 460 16.99 14.56 11.78
C LEU A 460 16.92 14.42 13.32
N ALA A 461 17.00 13.21 13.84
CA ALA A 461 17.03 12.97 15.28
C ALA A 461 18.37 13.41 15.88
N GLN A 462 19.50 13.17 15.22
CA GLN A 462 20.81 13.66 15.64
C GLN A 462 20.89 15.20 15.66
N ARG A 463 20.18 15.86 14.75
CA ARG A 463 20.05 17.34 14.70
C ARG A 463 19.02 17.90 15.69
N GLY A 464 18.36 17.06 16.49
CA GLY A 464 17.39 17.47 17.48
C GLY A 464 16.01 17.84 16.92
N VAL A 465 15.74 17.62 15.63
CA VAL A 465 14.40 17.81 15.03
C VAL A 465 13.42 16.78 15.58
N TYR A 466 13.85 15.54 15.73
CA TYR A 466 13.15 14.49 16.46
C TYR A 466 13.86 14.17 17.77
N ARG A 467 13.11 13.85 18.82
CA ARG A 467 13.71 13.34 20.06
C ARG A 467 13.97 11.83 19.87
N LEU A 468 15.26 11.45 19.93
CA LEU A 468 15.67 10.06 19.87
C LEU A 468 15.39 9.36 21.20
N LEU A 469 14.67 8.23 21.14
CA LEU A 469 14.43 7.32 22.25
C LEU A 469 15.02 5.96 21.90
N ARG A 470 15.68 5.31 22.84
CA ARG A 470 16.39 4.05 22.60
C ARG A 470 15.81 2.92 23.44
N LEU A 471 15.69 1.74 22.85
CA LEU A 471 15.36 0.48 23.48
C LEU A 471 16.40 -0.56 23.05
N PRO A 472 17.54 -0.62 23.72
CA PRO A 472 18.68 -1.43 23.30
C PRO A 472 18.48 -2.93 23.52
N GLU A 473 17.59 -3.33 24.44
CA GLU A 473 17.41 -4.71 24.87
C GLU A 473 16.07 -5.32 24.45
N ARG A 474 16.03 -6.66 24.36
CA ARG A 474 14.80 -7.42 24.19
C ARG A 474 14.07 -7.59 25.53
N VAL A 475 12.74 -7.66 25.51
CA VAL A 475 11.90 -7.82 26.72
C VAL A 475 12.10 -9.17 27.41
N THR A 476 12.44 -10.22 26.67
CA THR A 476 12.63 -11.56 27.22
C THR A 476 14.07 -11.75 27.66
N GLY A 477 14.32 -11.60 28.95
CA GLY A 477 15.64 -11.71 29.59
C GLY A 477 16.33 -13.09 29.55
N THR A 478 15.83 -14.04 28.79
CA THR A 478 16.39 -15.40 28.66
C THR A 478 17.10 -15.65 27.33
N THR A 479 17.00 -14.76 26.36
CA THR A 479 17.72 -14.92 25.10
C THR A 479 18.60 -13.68 24.88
N PRO A 480 19.92 -13.85 24.69
CA PRO A 480 20.80 -12.74 24.34
C PRO A 480 20.30 -12.00 23.09
N LEU A 481 20.90 -10.85 22.80
CA LEU A 481 20.88 -10.11 21.51
C LEU A 481 20.67 -11.08 20.33
N PRO A 482 20.13 -10.61 19.17
CA PRO A 482 20.06 -11.46 18.00
C PRO A 482 21.33 -12.32 17.91
N PRO A 483 21.18 -13.62 17.60
CA PRO A 483 22.36 -14.50 17.61
C PRO A 483 23.43 -13.90 16.70
N PRO A 484 24.71 -13.99 17.06
CA PRO A 484 25.78 -13.45 16.25
C PRO A 484 25.71 -14.00 14.84
N ILE A 485 25.89 -13.11 13.86
CA ILE A 485 25.88 -13.49 12.46
C ILE A 485 27.24 -14.08 12.11
N GLU A 486 27.28 -15.35 11.77
CA GLU A 486 28.45 -16.01 11.23
C GLU A 486 28.62 -15.63 9.75
N LEU A 487 29.70 -14.92 9.44
CA LEU A 487 29.99 -14.43 8.10
C LEU A 487 30.84 -15.44 7.33
N ILE A 488 30.36 -15.87 6.16
CA ILE A 488 31.04 -16.80 5.28
C ILE A 488 31.46 -16.09 3.97
N ASP A 489 32.75 -16.08 3.70
CA ASP A 489 33.31 -15.59 2.43
C ASP A 489 33.19 -16.66 1.33
N LEU A 490 32.23 -16.47 0.43
CA LEU A 490 32.01 -17.38 -0.71
C LEU A 490 33.18 -17.43 -1.69
N ARG A 491 34.08 -16.44 -1.70
CA ARG A 491 35.29 -16.46 -2.53
C ARG A 491 36.26 -17.53 -2.03
N ARG A 492 36.33 -17.68 -0.70
CA ARG A 492 37.15 -18.71 -0.05
C ARG A 492 36.57 -20.11 -0.31
N GLU A 493 35.27 -20.30 -0.11
CA GLU A 493 34.56 -21.55 -0.40
C GLU A 493 34.79 -22.00 -1.85
N LEU A 494 34.70 -21.06 -2.80
CA LEU A 494 34.91 -21.34 -4.23
C LEU A 494 36.36 -21.70 -4.57
N ARG A 495 37.34 -21.05 -3.94
CA ARG A 495 38.79 -21.40 -4.11
C ARG A 495 39.12 -22.77 -3.54
N GLU A 496 38.47 -23.16 -2.46
CA GLU A 496 38.58 -24.44 -1.83
C GLU A 496 37.72 -25.56 -2.50
N GLY A 497 37.13 -25.27 -3.69
CA GLY A 497 36.42 -26.21 -4.54
C GLY A 497 34.93 -26.35 -4.30
N ASN A 498 34.35 -25.65 -3.32
CA ASN A 498 32.89 -25.72 -3.09
C ASN A 498 32.15 -24.90 -4.15
N ARG A 499 31.35 -25.56 -5.00
CA ARG A 499 30.54 -24.96 -6.07
C ARG A 499 29.05 -24.97 -5.77
N SER A 500 28.63 -25.52 -4.62
CA SER A 500 27.23 -25.51 -4.14
C SER A 500 26.77 -24.10 -3.82
N ILE A 501 25.46 -23.86 -3.83
CA ILE A 501 24.88 -22.61 -3.31
C ILE A 501 25.00 -22.52 -1.79
N PHE A 502 25.24 -23.66 -1.12
CA PHE A 502 25.49 -23.73 0.31
C PHE A 502 26.99 -23.78 0.59
N SER A 503 27.48 -22.87 1.43
CA SER A 503 28.79 -23.04 2.05
C SER A 503 28.82 -24.30 2.92
N ARG A 504 30.00 -24.82 3.19
CA ARG A 504 30.14 -26.00 4.09
C ARG A 504 29.52 -25.72 5.46
N PRO A 505 29.81 -24.58 6.15
CA PRO A 505 29.21 -24.28 7.44
C PRO A 505 27.67 -24.21 7.41
N LEU A 506 27.09 -23.61 6.34
CA LEU A 506 25.62 -23.56 6.23
C LEU A 506 25.01 -24.93 5.96
N GLY A 507 25.69 -25.74 5.13
CA GLY A 507 25.23 -27.09 4.86
C GLY A 507 25.23 -28.00 6.10
N GLU A 508 26.29 -27.94 6.92
CA GLU A 508 26.42 -28.66 8.20
C GLU A 508 25.40 -28.16 9.23
N ALA A 509 25.22 -26.84 9.34
CA ALA A 509 24.23 -26.25 10.24
C ALA A 509 22.80 -26.67 9.87
N LEU A 510 22.45 -26.66 8.56
CA LEU A 510 21.16 -27.10 8.07
C LEU A 510 20.91 -28.58 8.37
N GLU A 511 21.88 -29.41 8.10
CA GLU A 511 21.82 -30.84 8.42
C GLU A 511 21.60 -31.08 9.92
N GLY A 512 22.36 -30.39 10.77
CA GLY A 512 22.21 -30.50 12.24
C GLY A 512 20.83 -30.06 12.72
N THR A 513 20.31 -28.93 12.18
CA THR A 513 18.98 -28.40 12.49
C THR A 513 17.87 -29.39 12.11
N LEU A 514 17.96 -29.96 10.91
CA LEU A 514 16.98 -30.94 10.42
C LEU A 514 17.00 -32.26 11.20
N ARG A 515 18.19 -32.72 11.60
CA ARG A 515 18.31 -33.92 12.45
C ARG A 515 17.68 -33.74 13.84
N ARG A 516 17.67 -32.52 14.39
CA ARG A 516 17.02 -32.25 15.67
C ARG A 516 15.51 -32.02 15.54
N GLY A 517 14.97 -32.10 14.32
CA GLY A 517 13.54 -31.81 14.05
C GLY A 517 13.16 -30.32 14.15
N GLU A 518 14.15 -29.43 14.15
CA GLU A 518 13.97 -27.98 14.23
C GLU A 518 13.73 -27.36 12.85
N GLN A 519 13.35 -26.09 12.84
CA GLN A 519 13.03 -25.37 11.61
C GLN A 519 14.12 -24.41 11.16
N ALA A 520 14.30 -24.32 9.84
CA ALA A 520 15.25 -23.42 9.20
C ALA A 520 14.56 -22.46 8.22
N ILE A 521 15.05 -21.21 8.15
CA ILE A 521 14.74 -20.25 7.10
C ILE A 521 15.95 -20.10 6.18
N LEU A 522 15.72 -20.26 4.87
CA LEU A 522 16.69 -19.94 3.83
C LEU A 522 16.25 -18.69 3.10
N PHE A 523 16.99 -17.62 3.32
CA PHE A 523 16.65 -16.31 2.80
C PHE A 523 17.44 -15.96 1.54
N LEU A 524 16.72 -15.48 0.52
CA LEU A 524 17.30 -14.99 -0.72
C LEU A 524 16.78 -13.57 -1.02
N ASN A 525 17.66 -12.59 -1.11
CA ASN A 525 17.25 -11.22 -1.46
C ASN A 525 17.01 -11.10 -2.97
N ARG A 526 15.78 -11.47 -3.44
CA ARG A 526 15.39 -11.35 -4.85
C ARG A 526 14.53 -10.09 -5.04
N ARG A 527 15.13 -8.97 -5.45
CA ARG A 527 14.40 -7.87 -6.09
C ARG A 527 14.86 -7.71 -7.53
N GLY A 528 13.95 -8.01 -8.50
CA GLY A 528 14.15 -7.79 -9.92
C GLY A 528 15.23 -8.68 -10.56
N ALA A 529 15.19 -8.82 -11.88
CA ALA A 529 16.23 -9.44 -12.69
C ALA A 529 17.41 -8.48 -12.91
N ALA A 530 17.91 -7.85 -11.85
CA ALA A 530 19.07 -6.98 -11.92
C ALA A 530 20.32 -7.84 -12.07
N SER A 531 20.79 -7.97 -13.26
CA SER A 531 22.02 -8.67 -13.58
C SER A 531 23.18 -7.68 -13.46
N PHE A 532 23.74 -7.53 -12.27
CA PHE A 532 25.06 -6.90 -12.15
C PHE A 532 26.15 -7.94 -12.43
N VAL A 533 27.31 -7.46 -12.86
CA VAL A 533 28.46 -8.31 -13.16
C VAL A 533 29.45 -8.22 -12.02
N GLN A 534 29.72 -9.37 -11.40
CA GLN A 534 30.63 -9.52 -10.28
C GLN A 534 31.71 -10.55 -10.58
N CYS A 535 32.91 -10.27 -10.16
CA CYS A 535 33.99 -11.25 -10.16
C CYS A 535 33.85 -12.16 -8.94
N ARG A 536 33.71 -13.46 -9.18
CA ARG A 536 33.60 -14.44 -8.08
C ARG A 536 34.92 -14.76 -7.41
N ASP A 537 36.05 -14.35 -8.00
CA ASP A 537 37.39 -14.56 -7.45
C ASP A 537 37.76 -13.52 -6.39
N CYS A 538 37.48 -12.24 -6.67
CA CYS A 538 37.83 -11.15 -5.76
C CYS A 538 36.64 -10.38 -5.20
N GLY A 539 35.42 -10.67 -5.65
CA GLY A 539 34.19 -9.99 -5.17
C GLY A 539 33.93 -8.64 -5.85
N THR A 540 34.82 -8.12 -6.69
CA THR A 540 34.67 -6.81 -7.33
C THR A 540 33.45 -6.79 -8.24
N VAL A 541 32.63 -5.73 -8.10
CA VAL A 541 31.52 -5.40 -8.99
C VAL A 541 31.94 -4.32 -9.95
N LEU A 542 31.52 -4.44 -11.19
CA LEU A 542 31.81 -3.42 -12.20
C LEU A 542 30.96 -2.19 -11.97
N THR A 543 31.60 -1.07 -11.62
CA THR A 543 30.94 0.22 -11.38
C THR A 543 31.12 1.21 -12.52
N CYS A 544 30.25 2.19 -12.58
CA CYS A 544 30.39 3.32 -13.51
C CYS A 544 31.47 4.30 -12.99
N PRO A 545 32.48 4.62 -13.77
CA PRO A 545 33.57 5.51 -13.32
C PRO A 545 33.14 6.96 -13.08
N SER A 546 31.94 7.34 -13.48
CA SER A 546 31.40 8.70 -13.29
C SER A 546 30.35 8.80 -12.18
N CYS A 547 29.75 7.68 -11.77
CA CYS A 547 28.64 7.65 -10.83
C CYS A 547 28.89 6.74 -9.63
N ASP A 548 29.96 5.93 -9.65
CA ASP A 548 30.33 4.90 -8.68
C ASP A 548 29.24 3.86 -8.38
N LEU A 549 28.18 3.83 -9.22
CA LEU A 549 27.10 2.88 -9.12
C LEU A 549 27.36 1.63 -9.96
N PRO A 550 26.88 0.46 -9.53
CA PRO A 550 26.98 -0.77 -10.29
C PRO A 550 26.41 -0.65 -11.70
N LEU A 551 27.14 -1.17 -12.68
CA LEU A 551 26.69 -1.26 -14.06
C LEU A 551 25.73 -2.45 -14.22
N THR A 552 24.63 -2.24 -14.91
CA THR A 552 23.65 -3.28 -15.22
C THR A 552 23.97 -3.98 -16.53
N TYR A 553 23.96 -5.30 -16.50
CA TYR A 553 24.15 -6.14 -17.69
C TYR A 553 22.88 -6.19 -18.52
N HIS A 554 23.03 -5.91 -19.81
CA HIS A 554 21.98 -6.07 -20.82
C HIS A 554 22.43 -7.14 -21.82
N PRO A 555 21.70 -8.27 -21.89
CA PRO A 555 21.95 -9.27 -22.93
C PRO A 555 21.69 -8.67 -24.30
N GLY A 556 22.48 -9.03 -25.30
CA GLY A 556 22.24 -8.69 -26.69
C GLY A 556 20.89 -9.27 -27.14
N ARG A 557 20.07 -8.47 -27.83
CA ARG A 557 18.83 -8.94 -28.46
C ARG A 557 18.99 -8.82 -29.98
N GLU A 558 18.65 -9.88 -30.68
CA GLU A 558 18.30 -9.81 -32.11
C GLU A 558 16.91 -9.15 -32.23
N ASP A 559 16.85 -7.92 -32.69
CA ASP A 559 15.57 -7.32 -33.07
C ASP A 559 15.14 -7.94 -34.43
N SER A 560 14.28 -8.94 -34.35
CA SER A 560 13.70 -9.62 -35.53
C SER A 560 12.58 -8.82 -36.23
N SER A 561 12.46 -7.51 -36.00
CA SER A 561 11.35 -6.69 -36.50
C SER A 561 11.76 -5.47 -37.31
N SER A 562 12.77 -5.58 -38.20
CA SER A 562 12.97 -4.58 -39.25
C SER A 562 13.42 -5.26 -40.55
N SER A 563 12.46 -5.44 -41.44
CA SER A 563 12.70 -5.68 -42.85
C SER A 563 13.42 -4.45 -43.44
N GLY A 564 14.70 -4.60 -43.75
CA GLY A 564 15.46 -3.67 -44.63
C GLY A 564 16.49 -2.80 -43.88
N SER A 565 17.75 -3.16 -44.08
CA SER A 565 19.03 -2.47 -43.79
C SER A 565 19.67 -2.86 -42.44
N ALA A 566 20.82 -3.53 -42.60
CA ALA A 566 21.93 -3.78 -41.66
C ALA A 566 21.48 -4.09 -40.22
N SER A 567 21.47 -5.35 -39.91
CA SER A 567 21.29 -5.87 -38.53
C SER A 567 22.29 -5.25 -37.56
N VAL A 568 21.85 -4.27 -36.79
CA VAL A 568 22.59 -3.81 -35.62
C VAL A 568 22.42 -4.88 -34.55
N ILE A 569 23.25 -5.88 -34.55
CA ILE A 569 23.39 -6.82 -33.44
C ILE A 569 23.78 -5.96 -32.24
N SER A 570 22.83 -5.69 -31.33
CA SER A 570 23.16 -5.04 -30.07
C SER A 570 23.98 -6.02 -29.24
N ARG A 571 25.31 -5.87 -29.27
CA ARG A 571 26.23 -6.67 -28.45
C ARG A 571 25.87 -6.55 -26.97
N GLU A 572 26.07 -7.61 -26.21
CA GLU A 572 26.04 -7.58 -24.75
C GLU A 572 26.76 -6.33 -24.20
N ALA A 573 26.10 -5.62 -23.31
CA ALA A 573 26.64 -4.37 -22.79
C ALA A 573 26.32 -4.17 -21.32
N LEU A 574 27.23 -3.49 -20.66
CA LEU A 574 27.03 -2.90 -19.33
C LEU A 574 26.52 -1.48 -19.50
N LEU A 575 25.43 -1.14 -18.83
CA LEU A 575 24.81 0.18 -18.90
C LEU A 575 24.73 0.82 -17.52
N CYS A 576 25.16 2.05 -17.41
CA CYS A 576 24.83 2.89 -16.26
C CYS A 576 23.47 3.54 -16.48
N HIS A 577 22.48 3.19 -15.66
CA HIS A 577 21.13 3.78 -15.74
C HIS A 577 21.04 5.21 -15.20
N TRP A 578 22.17 5.79 -14.76
CA TRP A 578 22.24 7.17 -14.29
C TRP A 578 22.75 8.12 -15.36
N CYS A 579 23.89 7.81 -15.94
CA CYS A 579 24.51 8.69 -16.95
C CYS A 579 24.48 8.10 -18.37
N SER A 580 23.83 6.96 -18.58
CA SER A 580 23.74 6.25 -19.87
C SER A 580 25.08 5.75 -20.43
N ARG A 581 26.17 5.78 -19.64
CA ARG A 581 27.45 5.27 -20.09
C ARG A 581 27.37 3.78 -20.38
N ARG A 582 27.84 3.40 -21.56
CA ARG A 582 27.93 2.00 -21.99
C ARG A 582 29.35 1.51 -21.91
N ARG A 583 29.53 0.23 -21.55
CA ARG A 583 30.81 -0.49 -21.62
C ARG A 583 30.55 -1.90 -22.13
N SER A 584 31.59 -2.51 -22.76
CA SER A 584 31.56 -3.93 -23.08
C SER A 584 31.75 -4.76 -21.80
N VAL A 585 31.20 -5.97 -21.79
CA VAL A 585 31.43 -6.94 -20.72
C VAL A 585 32.86 -7.44 -20.85
N PRO A 586 33.73 -7.26 -19.86
CA PRO A 586 35.12 -7.75 -19.95
C PRO A 586 35.14 -9.28 -19.83
N SER A 587 36.06 -9.92 -20.55
CA SER A 587 36.31 -11.37 -20.50
C SER A 587 37.02 -11.80 -19.21
N ALA A 588 37.77 -10.89 -18.59
CA ALA A 588 38.48 -11.10 -17.33
C ALA A 588 38.28 -9.93 -16.39
N CYS A 589 38.41 -10.15 -15.11
CA CYS A 589 38.24 -9.11 -14.10
C CYS A 589 39.30 -8.03 -14.23
N PRO A 590 38.93 -6.75 -14.32
CA PRO A 590 39.93 -5.66 -14.48
C PRO A 590 40.77 -5.43 -13.20
N LEU A 591 40.35 -5.96 -12.05
CA LEU A 591 41.07 -5.83 -10.78
C LEU A 591 42.04 -6.99 -10.53
N CYS A 592 41.59 -8.24 -10.66
CA CYS A 592 42.40 -9.42 -10.31
C CYS A 592 42.78 -10.29 -11.51
N GLY A 593 42.37 -9.95 -12.73
CA GLY A 593 42.66 -10.77 -13.93
C GLY A 593 41.89 -12.09 -13.99
N GLY A 594 41.09 -12.43 -12.99
CA GLY A 594 40.38 -13.71 -12.91
C GLY A 594 39.30 -13.87 -13.99
N PRO A 595 39.15 -15.08 -14.56
CA PRO A 595 38.16 -15.33 -15.63
C PRO A 595 36.73 -15.54 -15.13
N ARG A 596 36.51 -15.59 -13.84
CA ARG A 596 35.21 -15.90 -13.23
C ARG A 596 34.37 -14.65 -12.99
N ILE A 597 34.33 -13.77 -13.99
CA ILE A 597 33.45 -12.61 -14.01
C ILE A 597 32.10 -13.00 -14.64
N ARG A 598 31.03 -12.92 -13.84
CA ARG A 598 29.72 -13.43 -14.23
C ARG A 598 28.61 -12.54 -13.66
N TYR A 599 27.44 -12.58 -14.28
CA TYR A 599 26.22 -12.05 -13.67
C TYR A 599 25.69 -13.02 -12.60
N LEU A 600 25.28 -12.46 -11.46
CA LEU A 600 24.76 -13.21 -10.33
C LEU A 600 23.22 -13.28 -10.44
N GLY A 601 22.70 -14.51 -10.55
CA GLY A 601 21.25 -14.77 -10.53
C GLY A 601 20.97 -16.11 -9.83
N LEU A 602 20.45 -16.03 -8.59
CA LEU A 602 19.98 -17.19 -7.82
C LEU A 602 18.47 -17.07 -7.65
N GLY A 603 17.71 -18.11 -8.03
CA GLY A 603 16.26 -18.17 -7.89
C GLY A 603 15.84 -19.05 -6.72
N THR A 604 14.70 -18.76 -6.08
CA THR A 604 14.12 -19.56 -5.00
C THR A 604 13.81 -20.99 -5.42
N GLN A 605 13.46 -21.20 -6.69
CA GLN A 605 13.24 -22.53 -7.28
C GLN A 605 14.50 -23.40 -7.22
N ARG A 606 15.63 -22.85 -7.64
CA ARG A 606 16.90 -23.57 -7.60
C ARG A 606 17.33 -23.91 -6.17
N VAL A 607 17.05 -23.03 -5.22
CA VAL A 607 17.33 -23.30 -3.80
C VAL A 607 16.46 -24.47 -3.30
N GLU A 608 15.18 -24.48 -3.67
CA GLU A 608 14.25 -25.55 -3.35
C GLU A 608 14.72 -26.91 -3.91
N GLU A 609 15.12 -26.92 -5.18
CA GLU A 609 15.65 -28.11 -5.84
C GLU A 609 16.89 -28.65 -5.14
N GLU A 610 17.85 -27.80 -4.79
CA GLU A 610 19.10 -28.21 -4.14
C GLU A 610 18.85 -28.67 -2.69
N VAL A 611 17.90 -28.08 -1.95
CA VAL A 611 17.51 -28.57 -0.62
C VAL A 611 16.88 -29.96 -0.73
N ARG A 612 15.94 -30.19 -1.67
CA ARG A 612 15.28 -31.49 -1.86
C ARG A 612 16.23 -32.58 -2.31
N GLN A 613 17.21 -32.24 -3.15
CA GLN A 613 18.24 -33.20 -3.58
C GLN A 613 19.17 -33.60 -2.43
N ARG A 614 19.55 -32.63 -1.60
CA ARG A 614 20.49 -32.86 -0.50
C ARG A 614 19.84 -33.51 0.71
N PHE A 615 18.54 -33.23 0.96
CA PHE A 615 17.79 -33.72 2.11
C PHE A 615 16.48 -34.38 1.66
N PRO A 616 16.51 -35.59 1.10
CA PRO A 616 15.31 -36.28 0.67
C PRO A 616 14.34 -36.53 1.83
N GLY A 617 13.06 -36.32 1.59
CA GLY A 617 11.98 -36.56 2.58
C GLY A 617 11.70 -35.37 3.53
N ILE A 618 12.49 -34.29 3.48
CA ILE A 618 12.23 -33.09 4.28
C ILE A 618 11.14 -32.22 3.65
N GLY A 619 10.20 -31.74 4.48
CA GLY A 619 9.18 -30.77 4.07
C GLY A 619 9.80 -29.41 3.78
N VAL A 620 9.60 -28.94 2.55
CA VAL A 620 10.10 -27.63 2.07
C VAL A 620 8.95 -26.79 1.57
N LEU A 621 8.82 -25.56 2.08
CA LEU A 621 7.88 -24.56 1.61
C LEU A 621 8.62 -23.39 0.97
N ARG A 622 8.09 -22.91 -0.15
CA ARG A 622 8.57 -21.71 -0.82
C ARG A 622 7.58 -20.56 -0.63
N TRP A 623 8.09 -19.41 -0.19
CA TRP A 623 7.31 -18.20 0.03
C TRP A 623 7.84 -17.05 -0.77
N ASP A 624 7.34 -16.92 -1.99
CA ASP A 624 7.63 -15.83 -2.91
C ASP A 624 6.35 -15.36 -3.62
N ARG A 625 6.48 -14.37 -4.52
CA ARG A 625 5.32 -13.83 -5.26
C ARG A 625 4.60 -14.87 -6.12
N ASP A 626 5.33 -15.86 -6.60
CA ASP A 626 4.78 -16.87 -7.51
C ASP A 626 3.93 -17.87 -6.73
N THR A 627 4.34 -18.21 -5.50
CA THR A 627 3.66 -19.20 -4.64
C THR A 627 2.58 -18.57 -3.75
N ALA A 628 2.68 -17.28 -3.47
CA ALA A 628 1.73 -16.57 -2.61
C ALA A 628 1.19 -15.29 -3.29
N PRO A 629 0.28 -15.41 -4.28
CA PRO A 629 -0.28 -14.26 -4.98
C PRO A 629 -1.36 -13.51 -4.20
N SER A 630 -1.86 -14.07 -3.10
CA SER A 630 -2.93 -13.50 -2.27
C SER A 630 -2.64 -13.60 -0.78
N ALA A 631 -3.29 -12.75 0.04
CA ALA A 631 -3.16 -12.79 1.49
C ALA A 631 -3.55 -14.15 2.08
N LYS A 632 -4.59 -14.78 1.55
CA LYS A 632 -5.01 -16.13 1.96
C LYS A 632 -3.94 -17.19 1.68
N ALA A 633 -3.21 -17.06 0.57
CA ALA A 633 -2.09 -17.94 0.26
C ALA A 633 -0.92 -17.72 1.22
N HIS A 634 -0.69 -16.46 1.65
CA HIS A 634 0.30 -16.14 2.68
C HIS A 634 -0.02 -16.80 4.03
N GLU A 635 -1.27 -16.68 4.49
CA GLU A 635 -1.74 -17.29 5.73
C GLU A 635 -1.58 -18.81 5.67
N ALA A 636 -2.00 -19.43 4.58
CA ALA A 636 -1.90 -20.89 4.41
C ALA A 636 -0.44 -21.41 4.45
N ILE A 637 0.52 -20.69 3.85
CA ILE A 637 1.95 -21.07 3.92
C ILE A 637 2.45 -20.93 5.36
N LEU A 638 2.06 -19.87 6.04
CA LEU A 638 2.46 -19.61 7.42
C LEU A 638 1.93 -20.68 8.38
N ASP A 639 0.63 -21.00 8.28
CA ASP A 639 -0.02 -22.01 9.11
C ASP A 639 0.64 -23.40 8.93
N ARG A 640 0.91 -23.78 7.68
CA ARG A 640 1.60 -25.05 7.36
C ARG A 640 3.04 -25.09 7.90
N PHE A 641 3.74 -23.96 7.90
CA PHE A 641 5.08 -23.91 8.46
C PHE A 641 5.03 -23.94 9.99
N GLN A 642 4.13 -23.20 10.62
CA GLN A 642 3.97 -23.19 12.09
C GLN A 642 3.47 -24.52 12.66
N SER A 643 2.65 -25.26 11.91
CA SER A 643 2.20 -26.60 12.30
C SER A 643 3.29 -27.67 12.22
N GLY A 644 4.47 -27.34 11.68
CA GLY A 644 5.58 -28.29 11.51
C GLY A 644 5.46 -29.18 10.27
N GLU A 645 4.50 -28.93 9.36
CA GLU A 645 4.38 -29.67 8.09
C GLU A 645 5.65 -29.55 7.24
N ALA A 646 6.38 -28.45 7.40
CA ALA A 646 7.67 -28.25 6.74
C ALA A 646 8.73 -27.78 7.74
N GLN A 647 9.94 -28.28 7.55
CA GLN A 647 11.11 -27.93 8.34
C GLN A 647 11.93 -26.80 7.69
N VAL A 648 11.82 -26.60 6.37
CA VAL A 648 12.57 -25.57 5.65
C VAL A 648 11.61 -24.59 4.97
N LEU A 649 11.78 -23.32 5.28
CA LEU A 649 11.08 -22.23 4.60
C LEU A 649 12.06 -21.43 3.74
N ILE A 650 11.88 -21.47 2.42
CA ILE A 650 12.67 -20.72 1.45
C ILE A 650 11.90 -19.49 1.02
N GLY A 651 12.49 -18.31 1.12
CA GLY A 651 11.78 -17.16 0.63
C GLY A 651 12.57 -15.87 0.53
N THR A 652 11.85 -14.83 0.17
CA THR A 652 12.37 -13.51 -0.12
C THR A 652 11.97 -12.52 0.99
N GLN A 653 11.96 -11.24 0.71
CA GLN A 653 11.70 -10.17 1.68
C GLN A 653 10.42 -10.33 2.53
N MET A 654 9.50 -11.19 2.10
CA MET A 654 8.25 -11.44 2.84
C MET A 654 8.50 -12.17 4.17
N ILE A 655 9.52 -13.04 4.23
CA ILE A 655 9.90 -13.75 5.46
C ILE A 655 10.54 -12.80 6.49
N ALA A 656 11.17 -11.73 6.02
CA ALA A 656 11.86 -10.77 6.89
C ALA A 656 10.90 -10.00 7.81
N LYS A 657 9.59 -9.95 7.51
CA LYS A 657 8.66 -8.98 8.08
C LYS A 657 7.57 -9.60 8.97
N GLY A 658 7.38 -9.05 10.17
CA GLY A 658 6.19 -9.21 11.02
C GLY A 658 5.88 -10.60 11.57
N LEU A 659 6.71 -11.63 11.32
CA LEU A 659 6.45 -13.00 11.68
C LEU A 659 7.03 -13.34 13.06
N ASP A 660 6.26 -14.08 13.84
CA ASP A 660 6.75 -14.73 15.06
C ASP A 660 6.82 -16.23 14.82
N LEU A 661 8.04 -16.77 14.75
CA LEU A 661 8.33 -18.15 14.38
C LEU A 661 9.26 -18.76 15.44
N PRO A 662 8.73 -19.18 16.60
CA PRO A 662 9.55 -19.68 17.71
C PRO A 662 10.29 -21.00 17.41
N GLY A 663 9.82 -21.78 16.43
CA GLY A 663 10.47 -23.03 15.99
C GLY A 663 11.72 -22.84 15.13
N VAL A 664 12.02 -21.62 14.70
CA VAL A 664 13.16 -21.33 13.81
C VAL A 664 14.45 -21.17 14.62
N THR A 665 15.35 -22.11 14.51
CA THR A 665 16.67 -22.11 15.16
C THR A 665 17.81 -21.77 14.19
N LEU A 666 17.63 -21.94 12.87
CA LEU A 666 18.62 -21.58 11.85
C LEU A 666 18.06 -20.58 10.83
N VAL A 667 18.83 -19.53 10.57
CA VAL A 667 18.61 -18.64 9.45
C VAL A 667 19.83 -18.64 8.54
N GLY A 668 19.68 -19.08 7.30
CA GLY A 668 20.69 -19.05 6.25
C GLY A 668 20.42 -17.94 5.24
N ILE A 669 21.30 -16.94 5.14
CA ILE A 669 21.25 -15.89 4.12
C ILE A 669 22.18 -16.32 2.98
N LEU A 670 21.59 -16.71 1.83
CA LEU A 670 22.31 -17.41 0.76
C LEU A 670 23.26 -16.53 -0.04
N CYS A 671 22.88 -15.27 -0.27
CA CYS A 671 23.73 -14.30 -0.98
C CYS A 671 23.30 -12.89 -0.59
N ALA A 672 24.06 -12.24 0.26
CA ALA A 672 23.78 -10.87 0.70
C ALA A 672 24.03 -9.84 -0.40
N ASP A 673 24.87 -10.16 -1.37
CA ASP A 673 25.34 -9.27 -2.43
C ASP A 673 24.22 -8.76 -3.35
N ILE A 674 23.18 -9.56 -3.57
CA ILE A 674 22.09 -9.24 -4.53
C ILE A 674 21.40 -7.92 -4.19
N GLY A 675 21.27 -7.58 -2.91
CA GLY A 675 20.69 -6.31 -2.48
C GLY A 675 21.61 -5.11 -2.52
N LEU A 676 22.92 -5.34 -2.41
CA LEU A 676 23.93 -4.29 -2.32
C LEU A 676 24.17 -3.59 -3.65
N HIS A 677 24.05 -4.33 -4.75
CA HIS A 677 24.47 -3.86 -6.07
C HIS A 677 23.33 -3.41 -6.97
N ILE A 678 22.18 -3.06 -6.37
CA ILE A 678 21.13 -2.34 -7.07
C ILE A 678 21.64 -0.92 -7.34
N PRO A 679 21.43 -0.34 -8.55
CA PRO A 679 21.89 1.03 -8.86
C PRO A 679 21.00 2.09 -8.17
N ASP A 680 21.03 2.09 -6.86
CA ASP A 680 20.30 3.00 -5.97
C ASP A 680 21.22 3.36 -4.80
N PHE A 681 21.34 4.64 -4.48
CA PHE A 681 22.23 5.10 -3.40
C PHE A 681 21.82 4.57 -2.01
N ARG A 682 20.57 4.08 -1.86
CA ARG A 682 20.10 3.46 -0.63
C ARG A 682 20.35 1.94 -0.57
N ALA A 683 21.06 1.37 -1.53
CA ALA A 683 21.23 -0.08 -1.61
C ALA A 683 21.92 -0.65 -0.34
N GLY A 684 22.96 0.02 0.16
CA GLY A 684 23.66 -0.36 1.40
C GLY A 684 22.75 -0.32 2.62
N GLU A 685 22.04 0.79 2.83
CA GLU A 685 21.06 0.96 3.92
C GLU A 685 20.00 -0.13 3.89
N ARG A 686 19.40 -0.39 2.73
CA ARG A 686 18.36 -1.42 2.58
C ARG A 686 18.87 -2.83 2.81
N ALA A 687 20.08 -3.12 2.36
CA ALA A 687 20.70 -4.41 2.60
C ALA A 687 20.90 -4.62 4.10
N PHE A 688 21.45 -3.64 4.81
CA PHE A 688 21.58 -3.69 6.27
C PHE A 688 20.25 -3.91 6.98
N GLN A 689 19.22 -3.11 6.65
CA GLN A 689 17.88 -3.20 7.22
C GLN A 689 17.31 -4.62 7.05
N LEU A 690 17.43 -5.15 5.85
CA LEU A 690 16.92 -6.47 5.52
C LEU A 690 17.69 -7.58 6.23
N LEU A 691 19.03 -7.51 6.23
CA LEU A 691 19.89 -8.49 6.91
C LEU A 691 19.60 -8.53 8.43
N THR A 692 19.47 -7.37 9.05
CA THR A 692 19.14 -7.24 10.48
C THR A 692 17.75 -7.79 10.79
N GLN A 693 16.76 -7.51 9.95
CA GLN A 693 15.41 -8.03 10.13
C GLN A 693 15.34 -9.55 10.00
N VAL A 694 16.04 -10.11 9.02
CA VAL A 694 16.10 -11.58 8.79
C VAL A 694 16.86 -12.26 9.90
N ALA A 695 18.00 -11.73 10.32
CA ALA A 695 18.77 -12.25 11.46
C ALA A 695 17.94 -12.26 12.75
N GLY A 696 17.12 -11.25 12.95
CA GLY A 696 16.20 -11.15 14.09
C GLY A 696 15.07 -12.20 14.12
N ARG A 697 14.95 -13.07 13.09
CA ARG A 697 13.97 -14.19 13.09
C ARG A 697 14.49 -15.42 13.82
N ALA A 698 15.81 -15.62 13.88
CA ALA A 698 16.39 -16.72 14.62
C ALA A 698 16.31 -16.51 16.14
N GLY A 699 16.18 -17.60 16.90
CA GLY A 699 16.32 -17.61 18.35
C GLY A 699 15.22 -16.86 19.10
N ARG A 700 13.96 -16.94 18.63
CA ARG A 700 12.80 -16.44 19.39
C ARG A 700 12.23 -17.46 20.37
N GLY A 701 12.60 -18.73 20.20
CA GLY A 701 12.27 -19.80 21.12
C GLY A 701 13.39 -20.09 22.13
N PRO A 702 13.14 -20.98 23.10
CA PRO A 702 14.07 -21.32 24.17
C PRO A 702 15.34 -22.03 23.67
N GLY A 703 15.34 -22.57 22.46
CA GLY A 703 16.49 -23.31 21.87
C GLY A 703 17.63 -22.44 21.34
N GLY A 704 17.54 -21.11 21.47
CA GLY A 704 18.52 -20.21 20.86
C GLY A 704 18.39 -20.16 19.34
N GLY A 705 19.38 -19.56 18.68
CA GLY A 705 19.38 -19.46 17.21
C GLY A 705 20.77 -19.28 16.65
N ARG A 706 20.94 -19.66 15.37
CA ARG A 706 22.15 -19.45 14.59
C ARG A 706 21.81 -18.71 13.29
N VAL A 707 22.65 -17.77 12.91
CA VAL A 707 22.51 -17.01 11.66
C VAL A 707 23.80 -17.16 10.85
N ILE A 708 23.68 -17.65 9.62
CA ILE A 708 24.82 -17.78 8.71
C ILE A 708 24.57 -16.91 7.49
N LEU A 709 25.47 -15.97 7.23
CA LEU A 709 25.41 -15.03 6.13
C LEU A 709 26.53 -15.34 5.12
N GLN A 710 26.15 -15.64 3.89
CA GLN A 710 27.05 -15.90 2.78
C GLN A 710 27.17 -14.69 1.87
N THR A 711 28.41 -14.30 1.50
CA THR A 711 28.67 -13.15 0.63
C THR A 711 29.97 -13.31 -0.15
N TYR A 712 30.07 -12.64 -1.30
CA TYR A 712 31.30 -12.43 -2.05
C TYR A 712 32.02 -11.12 -1.69
N ALA A 713 31.38 -10.25 -0.86
CA ALA A 713 31.90 -8.94 -0.46
C ALA A 713 31.88 -8.77 1.07
N PRO A 714 32.59 -9.62 1.85
CA PRO A 714 32.56 -9.56 3.32
C PRO A 714 33.04 -8.22 3.90
N GLU A 715 33.85 -7.48 3.15
CA GLU A 715 34.37 -6.17 3.55
C GLU A 715 33.39 -5.02 3.32
N HIS A 716 32.23 -5.30 2.67
CA HIS A 716 31.28 -4.25 2.37
C HIS A 716 30.73 -3.62 3.65
N PRO A 717 30.72 -2.28 3.80
CA PRO A 717 30.34 -1.60 5.03
C PRO A 717 29.00 -2.03 5.61
N ALA A 718 27.97 -2.19 4.77
CA ALA A 718 26.65 -2.61 5.20
C ALA A 718 26.62 -4.06 5.75
N ILE A 719 27.45 -4.95 5.21
CA ILE A 719 27.60 -6.32 5.71
C ILE A 719 28.36 -6.31 7.04
N ALA A 720 29.50 -5.63 7.08
CA ALA A 720 30.30 -5.53 8.31
C ALA A 720 29.52 -4.93 9.47
N ALA A 721 28.71 -3.88 9.21
CA ALA A 721 27.84 -3.29 10.20
C ALA A 721 26.71 -4.25 10.62
N ALA A 722 26.09 -4.99 9.70
CA ALA A 722 25.04 -5.97 10.02
C ALA A 722 25.57 -7.12 10.88
N VAL A 723 26.75 -7.62 10.59
CA VAL A 723 27.42 -8.68 11.38
C VAL A 723 27.71 -8.24 12.81
N LYS A 724 28.13 -6.99 12.98
CA LYS A 724 28.44 -6.40 14.30
C LYS A 724 27.19 -5.88 15.02
N GLY A 725 26.06 -5.77 14.34
CA GLY A 725 24.88 -5.08 14.87
C GLY A 725 25.08 -3.57 15.06
N ASP A 726 26.04 -2.97 14.35
CA ASP A 726 26.44 -1.58 14.54
C ASP A 726 25.74 -0.66 13.53
N TYR A 727 24.53 -0.24 13.90
CA TYR A 727 23.74 0.66 13.09
C TYR A 727 24.35 2.07 13.00
N GLU A 728 25.00 2.56 14.06
CA GLU A 728 25.57 3.90 14.11
C GLU A 728 26.77 4.05 13.16
N ALA A 729 27.62 3.04 13.09
CA ALA A 729 28.71 2.99 12.11
C ALA A 729 28.18 3.01 10.66
N LEU A 730 27.13 2.25 10.37
CA LEU A 730 26.48 2.31 9.06
C LEU A 730 26.01 3.72 8.72
N VAL A 731 25.24 4.34 9.61
CA VAL A 731 24.69 5.69 9.38
C VAL A 731 25.78 6.71 9.16
N ALA A 732 26.86 6.66 9.94
CA ALA A 732 27.99 7.56 9.76
C ALA A 732 28.61 7.45 8.35
N GLN A 733 28.81 6.23 7.88
CA GLN A 733 29.37 5.97 6.54
C GLN A 733 28.39 6.39 5.43
N GLU A 734 27.10 6.02 5.57
CA GLU A 734 26.05 6.40 4.60
C GLU A 734 25.91 7.93 4.51
N LEU A 735 25.91 8.65 5.63
CA LEU A 735 25.84 10.11 5.64
C LEU A 735 27.06 10.75 4.99
N ALA A 736 28.27 10.22 5.23
CA ALA A 736 29.48 10.70 4.58
C ALA A 736 29.40 10.54 3.05
N PHE A 737 29.01 9.35 2.58
CA PHE A 737 28.81 9.05 1.17
C PHE A 737 27.75 9.96 0.54
N ARG A 738 26.60 10.13 1.19
CA ARG A 738 25.48 10.93 0.68
C ARG A 738 25.82 12.43 0.64
N ARG A 739 26.58 12.94 1.60
CA ARG A 739 27.10 14.33 1.59
C ARG A 739 28.08 14.54 0.42
N GLN A 740 29.02 13.61 0.23
CA GLN A 740 30.00 13.69 -0.85
C GLN A 740 29.34 13.71 -2.24
N HIS A 741 28.28 12.90 -2.43
CA HIS A 741 27.59 12.74 -3.71
C HIS A 741 26.32 13.58 -3.85
N GLY A 742 25.96 14.39 -2.85
CA GLY A 742 24.74 15.23 -2.89
C GLY A 742 23.44 14.43 -2.92
N TYR A 743 23.35 13.35 -2.14
CA TYR A 743 22.12 12.56 -1.98
C TYR A 743 21.34 12.96 -0.70
N PRO A 744 20.03 12.65 -0.63
CA PRO A 744 19.28 12.84 0.61
C PRO A 744 19.93 12.14 1.82
N PRO A 745 19.99 12.78 3.00
CA PRO A 745 19.37 14.05 3.38
C PRO A 745 20.20 15.31 3.05
N ALA A 746 21.40 15.19 2.48
CA ALA A 746 22.26 16.35 2.21
C ALA A 746 21.65 17.30 1.17
N GLN A 747 21.01 16.76 0.14
CA GLN A 747 20.23 17.49 -0.87
C GLN A 747 18.90 16.77 -1.11
N ARG A 748 17.93 17.50 -1.63
CA ARG A 748 16.67 16.89 -2.11
C ARG A 748 16.84 16.36 -3.54
N LEU A 749 16.03 15.37 -3.87
CA LEU A 749 16.06 14.71 -5.16
C LEU A 749 14.65 14.73 -5.77
N VAL A 750 14.54 15.08 -7.05
CA VAL A 750 13.32 14.95 -7.83
C VAL A 750 13.57 14.08 -9.05
N ARG A 751 12.78 13.04 -9.22
CA ARG A 751 12.78 12.20 -10.41
C ARG A 751 11.67 12.65 -11.36
N LEU A 752 12.03 13.02 -12.55
CA LEU A 752 11.12 13.22 -13.66
C LEU A 752 11.13 11.96 -14.53
N LEU A 753 9.97 11.41 -14.84
CA LEU A 753 9.81 10.20 -15.63
C LEU A 753 8.86 10.47 -16.79
N TYR A 754 9.31 10.18 -17.99
CA TYR A 754 8.52 10.22 -19.22
C TYR A 754 8.38 8.82 -19.82
N ALA A 755 7.21 8.49 -20.36
CA ALA A 755 6.93 7.18 -20.95
C ALA A 755 6.16 7.30 -22.26
N ASN A 756 6.68 6.71 -23.33
CA ASN A 756 6.07 6.70 -24.66
C ASN A 756 6.20 5.33 -25.33
N TYR A 757 5.31 5.02 -26.27
CA TYR A 757 5.39 3.79 -27.07
C TYR A 757 6.54 3.84 -28.09
N ASP A 758 6.93 5.02 -28.53
CA ASP A 758 8.05 5.28 -29.43
C ASP A 758 9.30 5.62 -28.63
N ARG A 759 10.36 4.86 -28.85
CA ARG A 759 11.65 5.02 -28.16
C ARG A 759 12.32 6.35 -28.50
N GLN A 760 12.30 6.72 -29.78
CA GLN A 760 12.97 7.91 -30.26
C GLN A 760 12.30 9.16 -29.72
N ARG A 761 10.95 9.24 -29.80
CA ARG A 761 10.19 10.33 -29.19
C ARG A 761 10.41 10.44 -27.69
N CYS A 762 10.54 9.29 -27.01
CA CYS A 762 10.82 9.29 -25.58
C CYS A 762 12.17 9.93 -25.26
N GLN A 763 13.18 9.64 -26.04
CA GLN A 763 14.52 10.22 -25.90
C GLN A 763 14.54 11.71 -26.25
N GLU A 764 13.96 12.09 -27.38
CA GLU A 764 13.90 13.49 -27.85
C GLU A 764 13.18 14.39 -26.85
N GLU A 765 12.03 13.96 -26.34
CA GLU A 765 11.29 14.70 -25.33
C GLU A 765 12.07 14.85 -24.02
N ALA A 766 12.74 13.79 -23.58
CA ALA A 766 13.58 13.83 -22.39
C ALA A 766 14.75 14.82 -22.55
N GLN A 767 15.37 14.86 -23.72
CA GLN A 767 16.43 15.81 -24.04
C GLN A 767 15.91 17.25 -24.12
N ARG A 768 14.74 17.47 -24.74
CA ARG A 768 14.10 18.79 -24.87
C ARG A 768 13.79 19.38 -23.49
N VAL A 769 13.22 18.58 -22.59
CA VAL A 769 12.91 19.02 -21.22
C VAL A 769 14.17 19.29 -20.42
N ALA A 770 15.20 18.42 -20.53
CA ALA A 770 16.48 18.64 -19.85
C ALA A 770 17.13 19.97 -20.27
N GLN A 771 17.17 20.28 -21.58
CA GLN A 771 17.69 21.56 -22.09
C GLN A 771 16.89 22.76 -21.59
N ARG A 772 15.56 22.65 -21.57
CA ARG A 772 14.67 23.71 -21.08
C ARG A 772 14.91 24.00 -19.60
N LEU A 773 15.04 22.94 -18.79
CA LEU A 773 15.34 23.08 -17.36
C LEU A 773 16.75 23.63 -17.11
N ALA A 774 17.73 23.26 -17.92
CA ALA A 774 19.10 23.78 -17.82
C ALA A 774 19.14 25.30 -18.09
N ARG A 775 18.47 25.76 -19.16
CA ARG A 775 18.36 27.21 -19.47
C ARG A 775 17.64 27.98 -18.35
N ALA A 776 16.57 27.43 -17.82
CA ALA A 776 15.84 28.07 -16.72
C ALA A 776 16.67 28.11 -15.43
N ARG A 777 17.44 27.06 -15.12
CA ARG A 777 18.37 27.07 -13.98
C ARG A 777 19.37 28.23 -14.09
N GLU A 778 19.96 28.43 -15.25
CA GLU A 778 20.90 29.51 -15.52
C GLU A 778 20.23 30.87 -15.42
N ALA A 779 19.06 31.06 -16.05
CA ALA A 779 18.31 32.30 -16.01
C ALA A 779 17.86 32.70 -14.59
N LEU A 780 17.59 31.71 -13.73
CA LEU A 780 17.17 31.92 -12.34
C LEU A 780 18.32 31.96 -11.34
N GLY A 781 19.55 31.74 -11.76
CA GLY A 781 20.73 31.70 -10.89
C GLY A 781 20.70 30.55 -9.86
N LEU A 782 20.06 29.42 -10.17
CA LEU A 782 19.92 28.28 -9.27
C LEU A 782 21.12 27.31 -9.40
N TRP A 783 22.31 27.78 -9.04
CA TRP A 783 23.58 27.09 -9.24
C TRP A 783 23.77 25.86 -8.32
N ASP A 784 23.02 25.77 -7.21
CA ASP A 784 22.98 24.62 -6.32
C ASP A 784 22.25 23.43 -6.93
N ILE A 785 21.52 23.62 -8.05
CA ILE A 785 20.77 22.57 -8.72
C ILE A 785 21.64 21.88 -9.78
N SER A 786 21.68 20.56 -9.76
CA SER A 786 22.37 19.73 -10.74
C SER A 786 21.43 18.70 -11.35
N PHE A 787 21.77 18.22 -12.56
CA PHE A 787 21.01 17.23 -13.30
C PHE A 787 21.81 15.94 -13.49
N ILE A 788 21.11 14.81 -13.43
CA ILE A 788 21.65 13.49 -13.77
C ILE A 788 20.75 12.89 -14.85
N GLY A 789 21.30 12.56 -15.98
CA GLY A 789 20.57 12.16 -17.18
C GLY A 789 20.38 13.32 -18.18
N PRO A 790 19.43 13.25 -19.15
CA PRO A 790 18.39 12.19 -19.25
C PRO A 790 18.97 10.82 -19.64
N ALA A 791 18.39 9.77 -19.05
CA ALA A 791 18.81 8.39 -19.25
C ALA A 791 17.60 7.45 -19.34
N PRO A 792 17.75 6.28 -20.02
CA PRO A 792 16.74 5.24 -19.92
C PRO A 792 16.52 4.80 -18.47
N ALA A 793 15.28 4.67 -18.04
CA ALA A 793 14.97 4.17 -16.71
C ALA A 793 15.48 2.72 -16.55
N TYR A 794 15.71 2.28 -15.31
CA TYR A 794 16.20 0.94 -15.00
C TYR A 794 15.32 -0.15 -15.63
N VAL A 795 14.00 -0.05 -15.49
CA VAL A 795 13.05 -0.81 -16.29
C VAL A 795 12.73 -0.01 -17.54
N GLN A 796 13.50 -0.25 -18.62
CA GLN A 796 13.43 0.55 -19.86
C GLN A 796 12.07 0.47 -20.55
N ARG A 797 11.36 -0.65 -20.45
CA ARG A 797 10.04 -0.86 -21.09
C ARG A 797 9.09 -1.48 -20.10
N LEU A 798 7.97 -0.79 -19.87
CA LEU A 798 6.91 -1.26 -18.98
C LEU A 798 5.56 -1.15 -19.68
N ARG A 799 4.79 -2.23 -19.75
CA ARG A 799 3.48 -2.28 -20.43
C ARG A 799 3.54 -1.71 -21.86
N GLY A 800 4.60 -2.05 -22.59
CA GLY A 800 4.80 -1.63 -23.98
C GLY A 800 5.42 -0.24 -24.14
N ARG A 801 5.51 0.59 -23.12
CA ARG A 801 6.05 1.96 -23.19
C ARG A 801 7.52 1.99 -22.83
N TYR A 802 8.33 2.70 -23.59
CA TYR A 802 9.71 3.06 -23.26
C TYR A 802 9.70 4.16 -22.20
N ARG A 803 10.70 4.16 -21.32
CA ARG A 803 10.76 5.05 -20.15
C ARG A 803 12.12 5.72 -20.09
N TRP A 804 12.14 7.05 -19.99
CA TRP A 804 13.30 7.88 -19.72
C TRP A 804 13.13 8.66 -18.44
N HIS A 805 14.22 8.87 -17.71
CA HIS A 805 14.20 9.67 -16.52
C HIS A 805 15.25 10.79 -16.55
N LEU A 806 14.98 11.85 -15.82
CA LEU A 806 15.89 12.94 -15.49
C LEU A 806 15.81 13.16 -13.98
N LEU A 807 16.94 13.16 -13.30
CA LEU A 807 17.01 13.45 -11.87
C LEU A 807 17.48 14.88 -11.67
N ILE A 808 16.81 15.60 -10.80
CA ILE A 808 17.15 16.97 -10.38
C ILE A 808 17.55 16.90 -8.91
N ARG A 809 18.70 17.45 -8.59
CA ARG A 809 19.30 17.40 -7.26
C ARG A 809 19.70 18.80 -6.83
N GLY A 810 19.42 19.17 -5.57
CA GLY A 810 19.74 20.47 -5.00
C GLY A 810 19.11 20.69 -3.63
N GLN A 811 19.30 21.83 -3.01
CA GLN A 811 18.66 22.17 -1.74
C GLN A 811 17.14 22.35 -1.89
N ALA A 812 16.72 23.00 -2.95
CA ALA A 812 15.31 23.28 -3.24
C ALA A 812 14.97 23.10 -4.74
N PRO A 813 15.08 21.86 -5.29
CA PRO A 813 14.88 21.62 -6.73
C PRO A 813 13.44 21.93 -7.17
N GLN A 814 12.48 21.97 -6.24
CA GLN A 814 11.09 22.36 -6.50
C GLN A 814 10.97 23.81 -7.05
N ARG A 815 11.85 24.74 -6.67
CA ARG A 815 11.86 26.12 -7.18
C ARG A 815 12.00 26.15 -8.70
N LEU A 816 12.84 25.29 -9.25
CA LEU A 816 13.01 25.16 -10.70
C LEU A 816 11.74 24.65 -11.38
N LEU A 817 11.09 23.66 -10.80
CA LEU A 817 9.87 23.07 -11.36
C LEU A 817 8.64 24.00 -11.23
N GLN A 818 8.60 24.86 -10.23
CA GLN A 818 7.59 25.92 -10.11
C GLN A 818 7.74 26.97 -11.22
N ALA A 819 8.96 27.32 -11.55
CA ALA A 819 9.26 28.28 -12.64
C ALA A 819 9.10 27.70 -14.04
N VAL A 820 9.28 26.37 -14.19
CA VAL A 820 9.22 25.68 -15.48
C VAL A 820 8.17 24.55 -15.41
N PRO A 821 6.90 24.88 -15.62
CA PRO A 821 5.87 23.86 -15.62
C PRO A 821 6.09 22.81 -16.70
N LEU A 822 6.05 21.55 -16.32
CA LEU A 822 6.20 20.42 -17.22
C LEU A 822 4.87 20.07 -17.92
N PRO A 823 4.91 19.40 -19.09
CA PRO A 823 3.73 18.76 -19.66
C PRO A 823 3.12 17.73 -18.71
N THR A 824 1.81 17.53 -18.81
CA THR A 824 1.04 16.68 -17.87
C THR A 824 1.32 15.18 -18.00
N ASP A 825 1.99 14.76 -19.06
CA ASP A 825 2.41 13.39 -19.33
C ASP A 825 3.76 13.02 -18.65
N TRP A 826 4.40 14.00 -18.00
CA TRP A 826 5.56 13.77 -17.15
C TRP A 826 5.14 13.41 -15.72
N ALA A 827 5.66 12.30 -15.21
CA ALA A 827 5.51 11.95 -13.81
C ALA A 827 6.62 12.61 -12.99
N ILE A 828 6.21 13.41 -11.99
CA ILE A 828 7.11 14.09 -11.05
C ILE A 828 7.08 13.32 -9.73
N ASP A 829 8.24 12.92 -9.24
CA ASP A 829 8.38 12.20 -7.98
C ASP A 829 9.44 12.89 -7.11
N VAL A 830 8.97 13.57 -6.08
CA VAL A 830 9.81 14.29 -5.11
C VAL A 830 10.26 13.33 -4.03
N ASP A 831 11.55 13.33 -3.74
CA ASP A 831 12.22 12.43 -2.79
C ASP A 831 11.83 10.96 -3.04
N PRO A 832 12.14 10.42 -4.25
CA PRO A 832 11.81 9.06 -4.63
C PRO A 832 12.51 8.07 -3.70
N MET A 833 11.76 7.03 -3.28
CA MET A 833 12.35 5.94 -2.50
C MET A 833 13.07 4.93 -3.38
N HIS A 834 12.74 4.83 -4.66
CA HIS A 834 13.35 3.92 -5.62
C HIS A 834 13.79 4.69 -6.86
N LEU A 835 15.05 4.50 -7.27
CA LEU A 835 15.59 5.06 -8.50
C LEU A 835 15.74 4.01 -9.61
N ALA A 836 15.74 2.74 -9.22
CA ALA A 836 15.79 1.58 -10.10
C ALA A 836 14.42 1.09 -10.56
#